data_90f1f8c9e5f594da2bc716410655e992
#
_entry.id   90f1f8c9e5f594da2bc716410655e992
#
_cell.length_a   1.000
_cell.length_b   1.000
_cell.length_c   1.000
_cell.angle_alpha   90.00
_cell.angle_beta   90.00
_cell.angle_gamma   90.00
#
_symmetry.space_group_name_H-M   'P 1'
#
loop_
_entity.id
_entity.type
_entity.pdbx_description
1 polymer ?
#
loop_
_entity_poly.entity_id
_entity_poly.type
_entity_poly.pdbx_seq_one_letter_code
_entity_poly.pdbx_strand_id
1 'polypeptide(L)'
;MHIRGDNAAWAQDYNSQYGTDLGGEYENVSVTNESLDGNSNVTIGVSRSAGLTVTDKAVVKIVETGSSVRSSSICGIANDGSGTASLTLKDADIAIVGSKSSVIGFESTAGQHKNTVTGEMNISVSSAATSGTSSVPKVVAGIDVEGYYSKANKAANSLKAKNVKINLGLAAGDKATVNTTGVLTKGSYGNYIGTTEIENAEIVISGSNGQSNETVRGVWATQTDTGNKPSGADISSKQSYNNLTVVTGTYASDMTAYTPNAVQGGSGLYGIQADNYAVVSVKEDLLIDIDRQARKSGEENNGVTGIYGYEHGKIDFNRADITLHNDLDASVTGIEVTTNAAVTGKALQLTVSSDTGAALGLLAHKYIDDTEGKGRITLGETGGANLIKVTAGGGNARAVVADAEGVITFKEQTELAAQSTDYTETVSALNGGKVVFEDTAVITATGTGYVCGVSTYFYDSSVTEDSSIDFQKGVYINAAGGTAISAAGNSDTSAEGIVTINQGSAAGANEVVIFGDIESDIKGVVNVNLNTAGSVFNGSTSLYDDGVIKLAVTDGAAWRLTGTSSVTDLKAAAGGKIDLSGDRGAFSTLAIQKLTGTGGSFIVDNDGTDSDKITVAASDKGIHGITINNISSLVGKELKPENTFITVTGDADFVGETTYGGGIYEYTPVLDSAVAGGQKNWYVRDLDSRVVGDALAVAGANAPLYYAWVNGNGNLHSRLGALHQNAEQGAWARIFGGKLDGNGFSDKYHTYQVGYDIKAGNWKVGAAYEYTQGNVKGSGSSGENKIGALSLYGTLQQNDGAAWDIVLKHGRIYGDINTFIQYPDSGDYETDATSLSVEYNKRIAQKNGMFFEPQAQFTYGHINGNSYGTSKNIAVANEGIDSLVGRLGIAVGKQLEQGCIYTKVSVLHEFYGDGSASMRDRNGAALSNDFDYGDTWLEVGIGGNITLGKNFELYGDVERSFGGDVTKNWGANVGFRYSF
;
A
#
# COMPACT_ATOMS: atom_id res chain seq x y z
N MET A 1 -67.39 1.57 8.92
CA MET A 1 -66.55 0.85 7.94
C MET A 1 -67.19 1.06 6.58
N HIS A 2 -66.51 1.73 5.66
CA HIS A 2 -66.96 1.88 4.27
C HIS A 2 -66.15 0.99 3.35
N ILE A 3 -66.82 0.02 2.74
CA ILE A 3 -66.18 -0.79 1.69
C ILE A 3 -66.78 -0.33 0.34
N ARG A 4 -65.96 0.10 -0.57
CA ARG A 4 -66.37 0.50 -1.91
C ARG A 4 -65.68 -0.39 -2.95
N GLY A 5 -66.46 -1.14 -3.70
CA GLY A 5 -65.99 -1.87 -4.88
C GLY A 5 -66.71 -1.37 -6.10
N ASP A 6 -66.05 -1.11 -7.19
CA ASP A 6 -66.58 -0.59 -8.45
C ASP A 6 -67.14 -1.68 -9.37
N ASN A 7 -67.82 -2.66 -8.79
CA ASN A 7 -68.83 -3.48 -9.46
C ASN A 7 -69.83 -3.91 -8.36
N ALA A 8 -70.66 -3.00 -7.97
CA ALA A 8 -71.87 -3.09 -7.19
C ALA A 8 -72.06 -4.27 -6.23
N ALA A 9 -71.13 -4.43 -5.27
CA ALA A 9 -71.42 -5.18 -4.04
C ALA A 9 -71.29 -4.23 -2.84
N TRP A 10 -72.39 -3.80 -2.25
CA TRP A 10 -72.43 -3.02 -1.02
C TRP A 10 -72.22 -3.96 0.16
N ALA A 11 -71.11 -3.81 0.92
CA ALA A 11 -70.96 -4.49 2.20
C ALA A 11 -71.71 -3.74 3.29
N GLN A 12 -72.55 -4.38 4.02
CA GLN A 12 -73.28 -3.87 5.18
C GLN A 12 -72.36 -3.74 6.38
N ASP A 13 -72.53 -2.69 7.19
CA ASP A 13 -71.89 -2.56 8.52
C ASP A 13 -72.25 -3.76 9.39
N TYR A 14 -71.25 -4.59 9.69
CA TYR A 14 -71.39 -5.60 10.74
C TYR A 14 -70.52 -5.20 11.94
N ASN A 15 -71.25 -4.90 13.05
CA ASN A 15 -70.68 -4.84 14.38
C ASN A 15 -70.46 -6.26 14.91
N SER A 16 -69.72 -7.12 14.27
CA SER A 16 -69.50 -8.48 14.70
C SER A 16 -68.04 -8.94 14.52
N GLN A 17 -67.66 -9.92 15.32
CA GLN A 17 -66.30 -10.46 15.56
C GLN A 17 -65.52 -11.00 14.34
N TYR A 18 -65.99 -10.85 13.11
CA TYR A 18 -65.38 -11.41 11.92
C TYR A 18 -65.41 -10.38 10.78
N GLY A 19 -64.31 -10.25 10.08
CA GLY A 19 -64.18 -9.40 8.92
C GLY A 19 -65.05 -9.82 7.74
N THR A 20 -65.16 -9.01 6.72
CA THR A 20 -65.91 -9.26 5.50
C THR A 20 -65.10 -10.18 4.59
N ASP A 21 -65.59 -11.40 4.36
CA ASP A 21 -65.03 -12.35 3.40
C ASP A 21 -65.38 -11.90 1.97
N LEU A 22 -64.43 -11.49 1.16
CA LEU A 22 -64.59 -11.15 -0.22
C LEU A 22 -64.12 -12.30 -1.11
N GLY A 23 -64.88 -12.56 -2.15
CA GLY A 23 -64.54 -13.51 -3.19
C GLY A 23 -64.94 -13.00 -4.55
N GLY A 24 -64.24 -13.38 -5.60
CA GLY A 24 -64.48 -12.99 -6.98
C GLY A 24 -63.49 -11.95 -7.51
N GLU A 25 -63.85 -11.28 -8.58
CA GLU A 25 -63.01 -10.29 -9.28
C GLU A 25 -63.54 -8.89 -9.08
N TYR A 26 -62.70 -7.99 -8.69
CA TYR A 26 -62.99 -6.56 -8.47
C TYR A 26 -61.94 -5.71 -9.14
N GLU A 27 -62.33 -4.54 -9.67
CA GLU A 27 -61.36 -3.57 -10.19
C GLU A 27 -60.67 -2.88 -9.02
N ASN A 28 -61.40 -2.36 -8.09
CA ASN A 28 -60.92 -1.71 -6.89
C ASN A 28 -61.65 -2.19 -5.62
N VAL A 29 -60.90 -2.28 -4.51
CA VAL A 29 -61.43 -2.56 -3.16
C VAL A 29 -60.91 -1.52 -2.19
N SER A 30 -61.77 -0.87 -1.44
CA SER A 30 -61.38 0.11 -0.42
C SER A 30 -62.06 -0.20 0.93
N VAL A 31 -61.28 -0.23 1.99
CA VAL A 31 -61.71 -0.37 3.36
C VAL A 31 -61.09 0.71 4.20
N THR A 32 -61.89 1.54 4.78
CA THR A 32 -61.45 2.61 5.68
C THR A 32 -62.21 2.57 6.99
N ASN A 33 -61.49 2.49 8.11
CA ASN A 33 -62.04 2.60 9.44
C ASN A 33 -61.12 3.50 10.28
N GLU A 34 -61.62 4.69 10.62
CA GLU A 34 -60.85 5.73 11.32
C GLU A 34 -61.08 5.75 12.85
N SER A 35 -62.00 4.91 13.40
CA SER A 35 -62.23 4.82 14.84
C SER A 35 -62.77 3.45 15.21
N LEU A 36 -61.95 2.54 15.67
CA LEU A 36 -62.37 1.27 16.30
C LEU A 36 -62.43 1.47 17.80
N ASP A 37 -63.63 1.13 18.38
CA ASP A 37 -63.73 0.92 19.83
C ASP A 37 -63.25 -0.50 20.18
N GLY A 38 -62.42 -0.64 21.19
CA GLY A 38 -61.58 -1.74 21.58
C GLY A 38 -62.11 -3.19 21.56
N ASN A 39 -63.15 -3.58 20.81
CA ASN A 39 -63.76 -4.92 20.86
C ASN A 39 -63.80 -5.71 19.55
N SER A 40 -63.31 -5.20 18.42
CA SER A 40 -63.54 -5.81 17.12
C SER A 40 -62.24 -6.23 16.43
N ASN A 41 -62.20 -7.44 15.87
CA ASN A 41 -61.22 -7.81 14.85
C ASN A 41 -61.66 -7.19 13.52
N VAL A 42 -60.73 -6.55 12.81
CA VAL A 42 -61.00 -5.99 11.50
C VAL A 42 -60.02 -6.57 10.48
N THR A 43 -60.59 -7.14 9.46
CA THR A 43 -59.83 -7.85 8.41
C THR A 43 -60.60 -7.78 7.09
N ILE A 44 -59.92 -7.64 5.98
CA ILE A 44 -60.44 -8.07 4.69
C ILE A 44 -60.06 -9.54 4.52
N GLY A 45 -61.07 -10.40 4.71
CA GLY A 45 -60.89 -11.83 4.49
C GLY A 45 -61.07 -12.23 3.02
N VAL A 46 -60.32 -13.25 2.58
CA VAL A 46 -60.51 -13.90 1.27
C VAL A 46 -61.48 -15.04 1.42
N SER A 47 -62.52 -15.08 0.55
CA SER A 47 -63.51 -16.16 0.57
C SER A 47 -62.84 -17.53 0.39
N ARG A 48 -63.21 -18.48 1.26
CA ARG A 48 -62.69 -19.85 1.31
C ARG A 48 -62.93 -20.68 0.03
N SER A 49 -63.90 -20.29 -0.78
CA SER A 49 -64.31 -21.07 -1.96
C SER A 49 -64.09 -20.37 -3.29
N ALA A 50 -63.98 -19.08 -3.37
CA ALA A 50 -63.99 -18.34 -4.63
C ALA A 50 -62.66 -17.62 -4.94
N GLY A 51 -61.76 -17.45 -3.94
CA GLY A 51 -60.59 -16.60 -4.06
C GLY A 51 -60.95 -15.14 -4.25
N LEU A 52 -59.95 -14.24 -4.26
CA LEU A 52 -60.12 -12.80 -4.51
C LEU A 52 -59.12 -12.33 -5.54
N THR A 53 -59.65 -11.62 -6.56
CA THR A 53 -58.80 -10.94 -7.56
C THR A 53 -59.13 -9.45 -7.57
N VAL A 54 -58.13 -8.59 -7.42
CA VAL A 54 -58.27 -7.12 -7.53
C VAL A 54 -57.39 -6.70 -8.71
N THR A 55 -58.01 -6.22 -9.78
CA THR A 55 -57.35 -5.96 -11.05
C THR A 55 -56.72 -4.58 -11.17
N ASP A 56 -57.06 -3.64 -10.25
CA ASP A 56 -56.40 -2.34 -10.16
C ASP A 56 -55.83 -2.08 -8.75
N LYS A 57 -56.61 -1.66 -7.76
CA LYS A 57 -56.08 -1.30 -6.44
C LYS A 57 -56.89 -1.76 -5.25
N ALA A 58 -56.22 -2.33 -4.26
CA ALA A 58 -56.74 -2.57 -2.91
C ALA A 58 -56.26 -1.48 -1.94
N VAL A 59 -57.16 -0.80 -1.24
CA VAL A 59 -56.82 0.21 -0.23
C VAL A 59 -57.39 -0.14 1.10
N VAL A 60 -56.53 -0.24 2.13
CA VAL A 60 -56.93 -0.55 3.51
C VAL A 60 -56.39 0.49 4.45
N LYS A 61 -57.24 1.21 5.17
CA LYS A 61 -56.86 2.17 6.19
C LYS A 61 -57.58 1.91 7.48
N ILE A 62 -56.84 1.54 8.54
CA ILE A 62 -57.39 1.22 9.86
C ILE A 62 -56.65 2.02 10.93
N VAL A 63 -57.39 2.76 11.76
CA VAL A 63 -56.88 3.48 12.92
C VAL A 63 -57.69 3.12 14.15
N GLU A 64 -57.04 2.45 15.09
CA GLU A 64 -57.63 2.10 16.39
C GLU A 64 -57.29 3.18 17.42
N THR A 65 -58.32 3.75 18.06
CA THR A 65 -58.17 4.80 19.08
C THR A 65 -58.51 4.31 20.50
N GLY A 66 -58.85 3.02 20.68
CA GLY A 66 -59.30 2.46 21.98
C GLY A 66 -58.17 2.24 22.98
N SER A 67 -58.46 2.51 24.26
CA SER A 67 -57.43 2.46 25.33
C SER A 67 -57.25 1.10 26.01
N SER A 68 -57.92 0.02 25.59
CA SER A 68 -57.86 -1.28 26.26
C SER A 68 -57.22 -2.34 25.39
N VAL A 69 -56.04 -2.88 25.82
CA VAL A 69 -55.45 -4.06 25.20
C VAL A 69 -56.25 -5.31 25.49
N ARG A 70 -56.80 -5.93 24.44
CA ARG A 70 -57.45 -7.26 24.52
C ARG A 70 -56.72 -8.23 23.58
N SER A 71 -56.86 -9.52 23.79
CA SER A 71 -56.28 -10.63 22.99
C SER A 71 -56.89 -10.73 21.58
N SER A 72 -56.98 -9.63 20.85
CA SER A 72 -57.57 -9.56 19.51
C SER A 72 -56.54 -9.04 18.50
N SER A 73 -56.67 -9.40 17.24
CA SER A 73 -55.79 -8.99 16.14
C SER A 73 -56.45 -7.96 15.23
N ILE A 74 -55.62 -7.10 14.64
CA ILE A 74 -55.97 -6.24 13.51
C ILE A 74 -55.13 -6.65 12.32
N CYS A 75 -55.79 -7.00 11.22
CA CYS A 75 -55.10 -7.34 9.99
C CYS A 75 -55.66 -6.52 8.83
N GLY A 76 -54.81 -6.05 7.94
CA GLY A 76 -55.22 -5.31 6.75
C GLY A 76 -55.88 -6.22 5.72
N ILE A 77 -55.10 -7.14 5.20
CA ILE A 77 -55.55 -8.16 4.24
C ILE A 77 -55.15 -9.53 4.77
N ALA A 78 -56.12 -10.43 4.95
CA ALA A 78 -55.87 -11.78 5.44
C ALA A 78 -56.41 -12.86 4.49
N ASN A 79 -55.59 -13.87 4.25
CA ASN A 79 -55.97 -15.11 3.64
C ASN A 79 -55.76 -16.24 4.68
N ASP A 80 -56.68 -16.37 5.62
CA ASP A 80 -56.60 -17.20 6.85
C ASP A 80 -57.54 -18.38 6.87
N GLY A 81 -58.33 -18.60 5.80
CA GLY A 81 -59.24 -19.70 5.69
C GLY A 81 -58.62 -21.08 5.62
N SER A 82 -59.28 -22.14 6.08
CA SER A 82 -58.80 -23.53 6.00
C SER A 82 -58.90 -24.16 4.60
N GLY A 83 -59.13 -23.36 3.54
CA GLY A 83 -59.29 -23.75 2.15
C GLY A 83 -58.03 -23.64 1.28
N THR A 84 -58.27 -23.60 -0.03
CA THR A 84 -57.22 -23.45 -1.07
C THR A 84 -57.39 -22.15 -1.86
N ALA A 85 -58.02 -21.13 -1.29
CA ALA A 85 -58.34 -19.88 -1.96
C ALA A 85 -57.04 -19.11 -2.34
N SER A 86 -57.02 -18.53 -3.54
CA SER A 86 -55.92 -17.66 -3.99
C SER A 86 -56.28 -16.20 -3.89
N LEU A 87 -55.32 -15.37 -3.57
CA LEU A 87 -55.44 -13.90 -3.59
C LEU A 87 -54.56 -13.40 -4.74
N THR A 88 -55.15 -12.59 -5.63
CA THR A 88 -54.38 -11.90 -6.67
C THR A 88 -54.67 -10.41 -6.60
N LEU A 89 -53.66 -9.61 -6.39
CA LEU A 89 -53.71 -8.15 -6.38
C LEU A 89 -52.82 -7.59 -7.47
N LYS A 90 -53.27 -6.52 -8.13
CA LYS A 90 -52.35 -5.73 -8.93
C LYS A 90 -51.58 -4.83 -7.96
N ASP A 91 -52.25 -3.86 -7.34
CA ASP A 91 -51.64 -2.96 -6.36
C ASP A 91 -52.38 -3.00 -5.02
N ALA A 92 -51.66 -2.71 -3.91
CA ALA A 92 -52.21 -2.61 -2.59
C ALA A 92 -51.59 -1.50 -1.75
N ASP A 93 -52.44 -0.68 -1.10
CA ASP A 93 -52.01 0.27 -0.07
C ASP A 93 -52.67 -0.11 1.27
N ILE A 94 -51.88 -0.41 2.27
CA ILE A 94 -52.32 -0.86 3.59
C ILE A 94 -51.73 0.06 4.65
N ALA A 95 -52.57 0.75 5.43
CA ALA A 95 -52.12 1.60 6.52
C ALA A 95 -52.86 1.26 7.81
N ILE A 96 -52.16 0.80 8.83
CA ILE A 96 -52.73 0.35 10.09
C ILE A 96 -51.99 0.97 11.26
N VAL A 97 -52.77 1.53 12.18
CA VAL A 97 -52.31 1.94 13.50
C VAL A 97 -53.22 1.23 14.53
N GLY A 98 -52.63 0.36 15.36
CA GLY A 98 -53.40 -0.44 16.28
C GLY A 98 -52.80 -0.66 17.65
N SER A 99 -53.65 -0.88 18.69
CA SER A 99 -53.25 -1.15 20.06
C SER A 99 -53.48 -2.61 20.50
N LYS A 100 -53.84 -3.49 19.56
CA LYS A 100 -54.13 -4.91 19.80
C LYS A 100 -52.88 -5.76 20.01
N SER A 101 -53.07 -7.03 20.39
CA SER A 101 -51.98 -8.01 20.54
C SER A 101 -51.30 -8.39 19.20
N SER A 102 -52.02 -8.27 18.10
CA SER A 102 -51.49 -8.48 16.76
C SER A 102 -51.90 -7.32 15.84
N VAL A 103 -50.94 -6.73 15.11
CA VAL A 103 -51.15 -5.68 14.11
C VAL A 103 -50.38 -6.09 12.85
N ILE A 104 -51.09 -6.56 11.81
CA ILE A 104 -50.49 -7.17 10.64
C ILE A 104 -51.02 -6.50 9.37
N GLY A 105 -50.13 -6.09 8.46
CA GLY A 105 -50.49 -5.51 7.18
C GLY A 105 -51.11 -6.55 6.25
N PHE A 106 -50.35 -7.60 5.95
CA PHE A 106 -50.79 -8.73 5.14
C PHE A 106 -50.51 -10.05 5.88
N GLU A 107 -51.52 -10.92 5.95
CA GLU A 107 -51.45 -12.23 6.63
C GLU A 107 -51.86 -13.36 5.70
N SER A 108 -51.11 -14.48 5.71
CA SER A 108 -51.53 -15.71 5.06
C SER A 108 -51.28 -16.91 5.96
N THR A 109 -52.32 -17.49 6.56
CA THR A 109 -52.26 -18.55 7.54
C THR A 109 -53.34 -19.60 7.31
N ALA A 110 -53.28 -20.71 8.04
CA ALA A 110 -54.31 -21.73 8.16
C ALA A 110 -54.82 -22.52 6.93
N GLY A 111 -54.36 -22.23 5.69
CA GLY A 111 -54.79 -22.91 4.46
C GLY A 111 -53.65 -23.29 3.51
N GLN A 112 -53.98 -23.67 2.29
CA GLN A 112 -53.03 -23.84 1.18
C GLN A 112 -53.21 -22.68 0.20
N HIS A 113 -52.72 -21.51 0.59
CA HIS A 113 -52.98 -20.28 -0.13
C HIS A 113 -51.81 -19.93 -1.08
N LYS A 114 -52.18 -19.49 -2.30
CA LYS A 114 -51.28 -18.89 -3.24
C LYS A 114 -51.67 -17.42 -3.41
N ASN A 115 -50.82 -16.54 -2.89
CA ASN A 115 -51.08 -15.12 -2.94
C ASN A 115 -50.09 -14.45 -3.91
N THR A 116 -50.60 -13.57 -4.77
CA THR A 116 -49.79 -12.91 -5.80
C THR A 116 -50.09 -11.41 -5.83
N VAL A 117 -49.03 -10.59 -5.89
CA VAL A 117 -49.11 -9.15 -6.11
C VAL A 117 -48.25 -8.83 -7.35
N THR A 118 -48.91 -8.33 -8.40
CA THR A 118 -48.25 -8.16 -9.71
C THR A 118 -47.64 -6.76 -9.90
N GLY A 119 -48.05 -5.78 -9.10
CA GLY A 119 -47.58 -4.40 -9.10
C GLY A 119 -46.91 -4.01 -7.79
N GLU A 120 -47.43 -2.96 -7.16
CA GLU A 120 -46.87 -2.40 -5.93
C GLU A 120 -47.72 -2.76 -4.69
N MET A 121 -47.06 -3.12 -3.58
CA MET A 121 -47.66 -3.29 -2.29
C MET A 121 -47.02 -2.34 -1.29
N ASN A 122 -47.73 -1.33 -0.85
CA ASN A 122 -47.30 -0.35 0.14
C ASN A 122 -47.97 -0.66 1.48
N ILE A 123 -47.19 -0.89 2.54
CA ILE A 123 -47.66 -1.27 3.85
C ILE A 123 -47.10 -0.32 4.90
N SER A 124 -47.96 0.36 5.66
CA SER A 124 -47.55 1.13 6.83
C SER A 124 -48.25 0.55 8.08
N VAL A 125 -47.45 0.01 8.98
CA VAL A 125 -47.92 -0.63 10.22
C VAL A 125 -47.25 0.00 11.41
N SER A 126 -48.05 0.39 12.42
CA SER A 126 -47.51 0.85 13.70
C SER A 126 -48.39 0.40 14.88
N SER A 127 -47.72 0.14 16.02
CA SER A 127 -48.41 -0.10 17.27
C SER A 127 -48.77 1.23 17.97
N ALA A 128 -50.02 1.44 18.34
CA ALA A 128 -50.40 2.57 19.17
C ALA A 128 -49.93 2.32 20.63
N ALA A 129 -49.44 3.37 21.29
CA ALA A 129 -49.06 3.30 22.69
C ALA A 129 -50.28 2.99 23.59
N THR A 130 -50.14 1.99 24.48
CA THR A 130 -51.14 1.74 25.51
C THR A 130 -50.50 1.84 26.90
N SER A 131 -51.13 2.61 27.78
CA SER A 131 -50.77 2.67 29.20
C SER A 131 -51.34 1.45 29.95
N GLY A 132 -50.66 0.28 29.90
CA GLY A 132 -51.17 -0.89 30.64
C GLY A 132 -50.16 -2.02 30.74
N THR A 133 -50.08 -2.66 31.89
CA THR A 133 -49.28 -3.86 32.17
C THR A 133 -49.93 -5.10 31.53
N SER A 134 -49.88 -5.25 30.23
CA SER A 134 -50.25 -6.49 29.56
C SER A 134 -49.07 -7.45 29.51
N SER A 135 -49.24 -8.68 29.99
CA SER A 135 -48.27 -9.78 29.92
C SER A 135 -48.30 -10.54 28.56
N VAL A 136 -49.08 -10.06 27.61
CA VAL A 136 -49.22 -10.73 26.30
C VAL A 136 -48.19 -10.08 25.33
N PRO A 137 -47.33 -10.86 24.72
CA PRO A 137 -46.43 -10.35 23.68
C PRO A 137 -47.23 -9.75 22.53
N LYS A 138 -46.86 -8.55 22.11
CA LYS A 138 -47.42 -7.93 20.89
C LYS A 138 -46.63 -8.33 19.67
N VAL A 139 -47.35 -8.60 18.59
CA VAL A 139 -46.75 -8.85 17.27
C VAL A 139 -47.19 -7.74 16.34
N VAL A 140 -46.21 -7.09 15.72
CA VAL A 140 -46.42 -6.12 14.64
C VAL A 140 -45.69 -6.65 13.41
N ALA A 141 -46.42 -6.86 12.31
CA ALA A 141 -45.80 -7.36 11.08
C ALA A 141 -46.31 -6.60 9.86
N GLY A 142 -45.41 -6.26 8.94
CA GLY A 142 -45.81 -5.80 7.61
C GLY A 142 -46.44 -6.93 6.83
N ILE A 143 -45.75 -8.04 6.70
CA ILE A 143 -46.20 -9.28 6.04
C ILE A 143 -45.96 -10.44 7.00
N ASP A 144 -46.95 -11.35 7.15
CA ASP A 144 -46.86 -12.60 7.88
C ASP A 144 -47.41 -13.74 7.03
N VAL A 145 -46.51 -14.68 6.63
CA VAL A 145 -46.85 -15.89 5.84
C VAL A 145 -46.47 -17.10 6.65
N GLU A 146 -47.47 -17.88 7.07
CA GLU A 146 -47.28 -19.04 7.94
C GLU A 146 -47.72 -20.35 7.27
N GLY A 147 -46.80 -21.33 7.19
CA GLY A 147 -47.15 -22.71 6.92
C GLY A 147 -47.85 -23.33 8.13
N TYR A 148 -49.08 -23.86 7.94
CA TYR A 148 -49.91 -24.33 9.04
C TYR A 148 -50.10 -25.86 9.04
N TYR A 149 -50.02 -26.47 10.22
CA TYR A 149 -50.36 -27.86 10.43
C TYR A 149 -51.67 -28.02 11.21
N SER A 150 -52.65 -28.67 10.60
CA SER A 150 -53.70 -29.33 11.35
C SER A 150 -53.73 -30.83 10.99
N LYS A 151 -54.19 -31.70 11.91
CA LYS A 151 -54.30 -33.13 11.64
C LYS A 151 -55.14 -33.47 10.38
N ALA A 152 -55.92 -32.50 9.90
CA ALA A 152 -56.78 -32.63 8.72
C ALA A 152 -56.26 -31.96 7.47
N ASN A 153 -55.41 -30.93 7.53
CA ASN A 153 -54.96 -30.14 6.40
C ASN A 153 -53.46 -29.87 6.47
N LYS A 154 -52.75 -30.27 5.43
CA LYS A 154 -51.30 -30.01 5.22
C LYS A 154 -51.19 -28.78 4.32
N ALA A 155 -50.77 -27.67 4.88
CA ALA A 155 -50.82 -26.41 4.16
C ALA A 155 -49.47 -25.74 3.96
N ALA A 156 -49.09 -25.51 2.71
CA ALA A 156 -47.98 -24.63 2.30
C ALA A 156 -48.60 -23.29 1.84
N ASN A 157 -48.37 -22.24 2.57
CA ASN A 157 -48.78 -20.88 2.18
C ASN A 157 -47.71 -20.18 1.44
N SER A 158 -48.03 -19.44 0.40
CA SER A 158 -47.07 -18.68 -0.35
C SER A 158 -47.54 -17.26 -0.68
N LEU A 159 -46.60 -16.33 -0.66
CA LEU A 159 -46.76 -14.98 -1.22
C LEU A 159 -45.72 -14.81 -2.33
N LYS A 160 -46.15 -14.35 -3.50
CA LYS A 160 -45.29 -13.85 -4.57
C LYS A 160 -45.64 -12.40 -4.87
N ALA A 161 -44.68 -11.51 -4.72
CA ALA A 161 -44.91 -10.08 -4.94
C ALA A 161 -43.78 -9.49 -5.81
N LYS A 162 -44.10 -8.46 -6.57
CA LYS A 162 -43.12 -7.78 -7.43
C LYS A 162 -42.42 -6.67 -6.65
N ASN A 163 -43.11 -5.65 -6.24
CA ASN A 163 -42.53 -4.53 -5.47
C ASN A 163 -43.28 -4.38 -4.14
N VAL A 164 -42.54 -4.39 -3.03
CA VAL A 164 -43.09 -4.25 -1.69
C VAL A 164 -42.34 -3.14 -0.94
N LYS A 165 -43.12 -2.20 -0.39
CA LYS A 165 -42.59 -1.17 0.50
C LYS A 165 -43.29 -1.28 1.83
N ILE A 166 -42.49 -1.35 2.90
CA ILE A 166 -43.00 -1.49 4.27
C ILE A 166 -42.43 -0.37 5.14
N ASN A 167 -43.34 0.37 5.78
CA ASN A 167 -43.01 1.27 6.88
C ASN A 167 -43.38 0.64 8.22
N LEU A 168 -42.38 0.34 9.04
CA LEU A 168 -42.54 -0.17 10.39
C LEU A 168 -42.44 0.95 11.41
N GLY A 169 -43.55 1.41 11.93
CA GLY A 169 -43.55 2.37 13.03
C GLY A 169 -43.30 1.70 14.37
N LEU A 170 -42.22 2.09 15.05
CA LEU A 170 -41.94 1.60 16.41
C LEU A 170 -42.88 2.22 17.43
N ALA A 171 -43.32 1.41 18.42
CA ALA A 171 -44.26 1.83 19.45
C ALA A 171 -43.68 2.88 20.39
N ALA A 172 -44.44 3.92 20.68
CA ALA A 172 -44.11 4.92 21.68
C ALA A 172 -44.59 4.53 23.10
N GLY A 173 -43.63 4.42 24.05
CA GLY A 173 -43.95 4.44 25.49
C GLY A 173 -44.51 3.17 26.12
N ASP A 174 -44.37 1.98 25.54
CA ASP A 174 -44.91 0.73 26.09
C ASP A 174 -43.82 -0.13 26.77
N LYS A 175 -44.12 -0.70 27.94
CA LYS A 175 -43.27 -1.66 28.67
C LYS A 175 -43.50 -3.10 28.25
N ALA A 176 -44.40 -3.36 27.29
CA ALA A 176 -44.71 -4.71 26.82
C ALA A 176 -43.62 -5.24 25.88
N THR A 177 -43.38 -6.54 25.93
CA THR A 177 -42.51 -7.21 24.93
C THR A 177 -43.23 -7.16 23.58
N VAL A 178 -42.65 -6.46 22.61
CA VAL A 178 -43.20 -6.31 21.26
C VAL A 178 -42.22 -6.94 20.27
N ASN A 179 -42.69 -7.78 19.35
CA ASN A 179 -41.95 -8.28 18.19
C ASN A 179 -42.44 -7.55 16.94
N THR A 180 -41.61 -6.70 16.39
CA THR A 180 -41.93 -5.92 15.19
C THR A 180 -41.08 -6.46 14.01
N THR A 181 -41.75 -6.86 12.94
CA THR A 181 -41.07 -7.49 11.78
C THR A 181 -41.64 -6.94 10.47
N GLY A 182 -40.75 -6.63 9.52
CA GLY A 182 -41.18 -6.20 8.19
C GLY A 182 -41.81 -7.36 7.41
N VAL A 183 -41.02 -8.39 7.15
CA VAL A 183 -41.48 -9.61 6.48
C VAL A 183 -41.20 -10.82 7.37
N LEU A 184 -42.26 -11.43 7.87
CA LEU A 184 -42.23 -12.64 8.69
C LEU A 184 -42.69 -13.83 7.86
N THR A 185 -41.90 -14.91 7.83
CA THR A 185 -42.33 -16.17 7.21
C THR A 185 -42.01 -17.32 8.16
N LYS A 186 -43.08 -18.09 8.47
CA LYS A 186 -42.99 -19.17 9.43
C LYS A 186 -43.27 -20.50 8.80
N GLY A 187 -42.56 -21.52 9.22
CA GLY A 187 -42.90 -22.92 9.01
C GLY A 187 -43.62 -23.52 10.21
N SER A 188 -44.36 -24.59 10.04
CA SER A 188 -44.94 -25.38 11.09
C SER A 188 -44.67 -26.85 10.89
N TYR A 189 -44.67 -27.67 11.93
CA TYR A 189 -44.40 -29.12 11.97
C TYR A 189 -44.20 -29.84 10.64
N GLY A 190 -43.03 -30.40 10.39
CA GLY A 190 -42.73 -31.44 9.42
C GLY A 190 -43.29 -31.23 8.02
N ASN A 191 -42.62 -30.48 7.15
CA ASN A 191 -42.87 -30.24 5.72
C ASN A 191 -43.95 -29.18 5.37
N TYR A 192 -44.38 -28.33 6.28
CA TYR A 192 -45.28 -27.21 5.98
C TYR A 192 -44.55 -25.89 5.91
N ILE A 193 -44.13 -25.54 4.70
CA ILE A 193 -43.25 -24.44 4.42
C ILE A 193 -44.07 -23.17 4.13
N GLY A 194 -43.90 -22.13 4.93
CA GLY A 194 -44.27 -20.78 4.52
C GLY A 194 -43.22 -20.29 3.47
N THR A 195 -43.69 -19.74 2.37
CA THR A 195 -42.83 -19.26 1.29
C THR A 195 -43.16 -17.82 0.91
N THR A 196 -42.17 -16.94 0.94
CA THR A 196 -42.30 -15.57 0.48
C THR A 196 -41.29 -15.31 -0.64
N GLU A 197 -41.77 -14.90 -1.80
CA GLU A 197 -40.95 -14.52 -2.97
C GLU A 197 -41.30 -13.08 -3.32
N ILE A 198 -40.35 -12.17 -3.18
CA ILE A 198 -40.48 -10.75 -3.49
C ILE A 198 -39.36 -10.36 -4.46
N GLU A 199 -39.69 -9.72 -5.60
CA GLU A 199 -38.64 -9.26 -6.52
C GLU A 199 -37.87 -8.10 -5.86
N ASN A 200 -38.58 -7.04 -5.44
CA ASN A 200 -37.95 -5.88 -4.78
C ASN A 200 -38.66 -5.58 -3.48
N ALA A 201 -37.95 -5.63 -2.36
CA ALA A 201 -38.45 -5.27 -1.04
C ALA A 201 -37.68 -4.08 -0.46
N GLU A 202 -38.43 -3.08 0.05
CA GLU A 202 -37.87 -1.94 0.74
C GLU A 202 -38.59 -1.82 2.10
N ILE A 203 -37.86 -2.00 3.21
CA ILE A 203 -38.37 -2.01 4.57
C ILE A 203 -37.71 -0.85 5.30
N VAL A 204 -38.52 0.13 5.69
CA VAL A 204 -38.09 1.29 6.46
C VAL A 204 -38.58 1.15 7.89
N ILE A 205 -37.67 1.12 8.84
CA ILE A 205 -37.92 1.11 10.26
C ILE A 205 -37.97 2.56 10.72
N SER A 206 -39.15 3.03 11.10
CA SER A 206 -39.40 4.39 11.57
C SER A 206 -39.53 4.42 13.09
N GLY A 207 -38.75 5.30 13.74
CA GLY A 207 -38.67 5.37 15.19
C GLY A 207 -39.61 6.35 15.84
N SER A 208 -40.13 6.00 17.03
CA SER A 208 -40.67 6.95 17.98
C SER A 208 -40.07 6.72 19.39
N ASN A 209 -40.07 7.74 20.22
CA ASN A 209 -39.48 7.81 21.57
C ASN A 209 -40.05 6.81 22.60
N GLY A 210 -40.11 5.52 22.27
CA GLY A 210 -40.75 4.53 23.15
C GLY A 210 -39.75 3.84 24.11
N GLN A 211 -40.19 3.53 25.31
CA GLN A 211 -39.51 2.71 26.32
C GLN A 211 -39.92 1.22 26.20
N SER A 212 -39.92 0.64 25.02
CA SER A 212 -40.36 -0.74 24.84
C SER A 212 -39.22 -1.73 24.86
N ASN A 213 -39.41 -2.92 25.45
CA ASN A 213 -38.58 -4.10 25.23
C ASN A 213 -38.88 -4.70 23.86
N GLU A 214 -38.78 -3.89 22.81
CA GLU A 214 -39.19 -4.26 21.45
C GLU A 214 -38.00 -4.88 20.71
N THR A 215 -38.19 -6.09 20.19
CA THR A 215 -37.29 -6.69 19.22
C THR A 215 -37.78 -6.37 17.82
N VAL A 216 -36.95 -5.70 17.04
CA VAL A 216 -37.28 -5.25 15.70
C VAL A 216 -36.46 -6.01 14.66
N ARG A 217 -37.13 -6.51 13.63
CA ARG A 217 -36.48 -7.23 12.51
C ARG A 217 -36.97 -6.67 11.19
N GLY A 218 -36.05 -6.40 10.28
CA GLY A 218 -36.46 -6.12 8.91
C GLY A 218 -37.08 -7.35 8.26
N VAL A 219 -36.36 -8.47 8.31
CA VAL A 219 -36.80 -9.78 7.77
C VAL A 219 -36.59 -10.86 8.82
N TRP A 220 -37.58 -11.74 8.97
CA TRP A 220 -37.49 -12.90 9.86
C TRP A 220 -38.08 -14.14 9.21
N ALA A 221 -37.25 -15.16 9.04
CA ALA A 221 -37.68 -16.49 8.63
C ALA A 221 -37.43 -17.48 9.78
N THR A 222 -38.47 -18.23 10.20
CA THR A 222 -38.41 -19.10 11.38
C THR A 222 -39.38 -20.29 11.30
N GLN A 223 -39.40 -21.09 12.35
CA GLN A 223 -40.39 -22.16 12.58
C GLN A 223 -41.18 -21.87 13.88
N THR A 224 -42.49 -22.12 13.83
CA THR A 224 -43.40 -21.83 15.00
C THR A 224 -43.26 -22.84 16.13
N ASP A 225 -42.71 -24.04 15.88
CA ASP A 225 -42.60 -25.09 16.88
C ASP A 225 -41.14 -25.53 17.08
N THR A 226 -40.55 -25.12 18.20
CA THR A 226 -39.16 -25.38 18.58
C THR A 226 -38.88 -26.76 19.15
N GLY A 227 -39.93 -27.62 19.35
CA GLY A 227 -39.86 -28.89 20.05
C GLY A 227 -39.56 -30.13 19.22
N ASN A 228 -39.66 -30.07 17.88
CA ASN A 228 -39.47 -31.23 17.04
C ASN A 228 -38.67 -30.91 15.76
N LYS A 229 -37.46 -31.44 15.69
CA LYS A 229 -36.65 -31.38 14.49
C LYS A 229 -37.41 -31.96 13.28
N PRO A 230 -37.39 -31.28 12.11
CA PRO A 230 -37.88 -31.92 10.89
C PRO A 230 -37.13 -33.26 10.67
N SER A 231 -37.86 -34.34 10.42
CA SER A 231 -37.24 -35.62 10.11
C SER A 231 -36.62 -35.53 8.70
N GLY A 232 -35.32 -35.26 8.61
CA GLY A 232 -34.57 -35.22 7.36
C GLY A 232 -34.42 -33.80 6.84
N ALA A 233 -33.33 -33.16 7.13
CA ALA A 233 -32.61 -32.04 6.48
C ALA A 233 -33.44 -30.94 5.74
N ASP A 234 -34.73 -30.77 6.00
CA ASP A 234 -35.57 -29.98 5.16
C ASP A 234 -35.85 -28.57 5.70
N ILE A 235 -36.05 -27.65 4.80
CA ILE A 235 -36.28 -26.22 5.05
C ILE A 235 -37.63 -26.03 5.77
N SER A 236 -37.67 -25.28 6.87
CA SER A 236 -38.88 -24.99 7.60
C SER A 236 -39.66 -23.81 7.03
N SER A 237 -38.96 -22.76 6.57
CA SER A 237 -39.56 -21.61 5.88
C SER A 237 -38.57 -21.04 4.87
N LYS A 238 -39.10 -20.34 3.87
CA LYS A 238 -38.24 -19.78 2.81
C LYS A 238 -38.67 -18.38 2.43
N GLN A 239 -37.68 -17.49 2.39
CA GLN A 239 -37.81 -16.16 1.80
C GLN A 239 -36.83 -16.00 0.67
N SER A 240 -37.23 -15.38 -0.44
CA SER A 240 -36.39 -15.11 -1.59
C SER A 240 -36.67 -13.72 -2.14
N TYR A 241 -35.61 -12.98 -2.34
CA TYR A 241 -35.62 -11.62 -2.89
C TYR A 241 -34.70 -11.55 -4.08
N ASN A 242 -35.01 -10.71 -5.09
CA ASN A 242 -34.00 -10.28 -6.01
C ASN A 242 -33.21 -9.15 -5.36
N ASN A 243 -33.91 -8.07 -4.94
CA ASN A 243 -33.31 -6.98 -4.21
C ASN A 243 -34.01 -6.79 -2.86
N LEU A 244 -33.24 -6.56 -1.80
CA LEU A 244 -33.75 -6.32 -0.45
C LEU A 244 -33.04 -5.12 0.17
N THR A 245 -33.84 -4.15 0.61
CA THR A 245 -33.39 -2.98 1.37
C THR A 245 -34.04 -2.98 2.75
N VAL A 246 -33.23 -2.87 3.80
CA VAL A 246 -33.67 -2.71 5.20
C VAL A 246 -32.94 -1.52 5.80
N VAL A 247 -33.67 -0.45 6.07
CA VAL A 247 -33.07 0.81 6.51
C VAL A 247 -33.83 1.43 7.67
N THR A 248 -33.15 2.25 8.46
CA THR A 248 -33.81 3.16 9.41
C THR A 248 -34.09 4.49 8.74
N GLY A 249 -35.28 5.04 8.96
CA GLY A 249 -35.66 6.28 8.32
C GLY A 249 -37.11 6.67 8.49
N THR A 250 -37.56 7.57 7.66
CA THR A 250 -38.95 8.01 7.62
C THR A 250 -39.43 8.10 6.18
N TYR A 251 -40.49 7.40 5.84
CA TYR A 251 -41.15 7.55 4.55
C TYR A 251 -41.87 8.90 4.40
N ALA A 252 -41.92 9.42 3.19
CA ALA A 252 -42.89 10.42 2.81
C ALA A 252 -44.34 9.86 2.99
N SER A 253 -45.34 10.72 3.20
CA SER A 253 -46.73 10.32 3.47
C SER A 253 -47.35 9.48 2.35
N ASP A 254 -46.84 9.59 1.14
CA ASP A 254 -47.26 8.84 -0.05
C ASP A 254 -46.40 7.57 -0.31
N MET A 255 -45.45 7.29 0.56
CA MET A 255 -44.47 6.19 0.44
C MET A 255 -43.66 6.16 -0.88
N THR A 256 -43.49 7.31 -1.52
CA THR A 256 -42.69 7.40 -2.76
C THR A 256 -41.20 7.38 -2.52
N ALA A 257 -40.73 7.94 -1.39
CA ALA A 257 -39.34 7.99 -1.00
C ALA A 257 -39.20 8.00 0.53
N TYR A 258 -38.07 7.53 1.04
CA TYR A 258 -37.72 7.67 2.46
C TYR A 258 -36.53 8.62 2.64
N THR A 259 -36.45 9.20 3.83
CA THR A 259 -35.31 9.97 4.30
C THR A 259 -34.58 9.16 5.36
N PRO A 260 -33.30 8.82 5.21
CA PRO A 260 -32.54 8.13 6.25
C PRO A 260 -32.51 8.95 7.54
N ASN A 261 -32.86 8.33 8.65
CA ASN A 261 -32.81 8.93 9.98
C ASN A 261 -32.50 7.84 11.00
N ALA A 262 -31.74 8.17 12.04
CA ALA A 262 -31.56 7.29 13.16
C ALA A 262 -32.85 7.02 13.91
N VAL A 263 -33.02 5.81 14.40
CA VAL A 263 -34.18 5.42 15.23
C VAL A 263 -33.81 5.36 16.70
N GLN A 264 -34.76 5.76 17.53
CA GLN A 264 -34.70 5.59 18.98
C GLN A 264 -35.61 4.44 19.38
N GLY A 265 -35.12 3.46 20.13
CA GLY A 265 -35.96 2.41 20.66
C GLY A 265 -35.55 0.98 20.33
N GLY A 266 -36.26 0.03 20.93
CA GLY A 266 -36.06 -1.42 20.75
C GLY A 266 -34.99 -2.06 21.65
N SER A 267 -35.23 -3.27 22.14
CA SER A 267 -34.25 -4.05 22.91
C SER A 267 -33.22 -4.74 22.01
N GLY A 268 -33.52 -4.92 20.72
CA GLY A 268 -32.62 -5.45 19.70
C GLY A 268 -33.12 -5.09 18.31
N LEU A 269 -32.19 -4.72 17.41
CA LEU A 269 -32.45 -4.36 16.01
C LEU A 269 -31.73 -5.32 15.08
N TYR A 270 -32.47 -6.02 14.24
CA TYR A 270 -31.96 -6.99 13.30
C TYR A 270 -32.34 -6.61 11.85
N GLY A 271 -31.41 -6.59 10.94
CA GLY A 271 -31.71 -6.42 9.51
C GLY A 271 -32.39 -7.69 8.96
N ILE A 272 -31.69 -8.82 9.03
CA ILE A 272 -32.19 -10.14 8.61
C ILE A 272 -31.95 -11.14 9.74
N GLN A 273 -32.98 -11.95 10.05
CA GLN A 273 -32.85 -13.12 10.94
C GLN A 273 -33.38 -14.37 10.25
N ALA A 274 -32.63 -15.46 10.30
CA ALA A 274 -33.07 -16.80 9.93
C ALA A 274 -32.72 -17.79 11.01
N ASP A 275 -33.70 -18.53 11.48
CA ASP A 275 -33.53 -19.54 12.53
C ASP A 275 -34.35 -20.79 12.25
N ASN A 276 -34.12 -21.86 13.02
CA ASN A 276 -34.90 -23.07 13.00
C ASN A 276 -35.11 -23.68 11.59
N TYR A 277 -33.99 -23.89 10.86
CA TYR A 277 -34.00 -24.44 9.49
C TYR A 277 -34.64 -23.55 8.41
N ALA A 278 -34.81 -22.27 8.71
CA ALA A 278 -35.32 -21.31 7.75
C ALA A 278 -34.23 -20.89 6.73
N VAL A 279 -34.66 -20.42 5.56
CA VAL A 279 -33.77 -19.95 4.50
C VAL A 279 -34.20 -18.56 4.04
N VAL A 280 -33.26 -17.64 3.98
CA VAL A 280 -33.39 -16.31 3.35
C VAL A 280 -32.36 -16.18 2.22
N SER A 281 -32.84 -15.87 1.01
CA SER A 281 -31.97 -15.73 -0.16
C SER A 281 -32.17 -14.38 -0.84
N VAL A 282 -31.09 -13.62 -1.07
CA VAL A 282 -31.09 -12.37 -1.83
C VAL A 282 -30.21 -12.56 -3.09
N LYS A 283 -30.84 -12.55 -4.26
CA LYS A 283 -30.22 -12.99 -5.51
C LYS A 283 -29.36 -11.93 -6.20
N GLU A 284 -29.64 -10.64 -5.97
CA GLU A 284 -28.96 -9.52 -6.57
C GLU A 284 -28.34 -8.63 -5.47
N ASP A 285 -29.03 -7.60 -5.02
CA ASP A 285 -28.51 -6.63 -4.10
C ASP A 285 -29.20 -6.67 -2.74
N LEU A 286 -28.40 -6.72 -1.67
CA LEU A 286 -28.81 -6.53 -0.29
C LEU A 286 -28.25 -5.21 0.24
N LEU A 287 -29.14 -4.32 0.68
CA LEU A 287 -28.77 -3.10 1.41
C LEU A 287 -29.33 -3.16 2.83
N ILE A 288 -28.48 -3.04 3.83
CA ILE A 288 -28.86 -2.85 5.22
C ILE A 288 -28.19 -1.57 5.73
N ASP A 289 -28.98 -0.58 6.10
CA ASP A 289 -28.47 0.69 6.64
C ASP A 289 -29.26 1.03 7.94
N ILE A 290 -28.65 0.69 9.07
CA ILE A 290 -29.30 0.82 10.39
C ILE A 290 -28.50 1.78 11.26
N ASP A 291 -29.12 2.90 11.57
CA ASP A 291 -28.61 3.91 12.49
C ASP A 291 -29.50 3.99 13.75
N ARG A 292 -28.88 3.81 14.91
CA ARG A 292 -29.57 3.81 16.20
C ARG A 292 -29.01 4.89 17.12
N GLN A 293 -29.93 5.75 17.64
CA GLN A 293 -29.57 6.81 18.59
C GLN A 293 -29.84 6.46 20.05
N ALA A 294 -29.11 7.15 20.93
CA ALA A 294 -29.19 7.03 22.37
C ALA A 294 -30.58 7.27 22.96
N ARG A 295 -30.93 6.42 23.94
CA ARG A 295 -31.91 6.71 24.93
C ARG A 295 -31.30 7.39 26.16
N LYS A 296 -32.13 7.93 27.05
CA LYS A 296 -31.67 8.45 28.35
C LYS A 296 -31.01 7.33 29.17
N SER A 297 -29.91 7.68 29.87
CA SER A 297 -29.11 6.76 30.66
C SER A 297 -29.95 5.90 31.64
N GLY A 298 -29.73 4.57 31.65
CA GLY A 298 -30.27 3.64 32.65
C GLY A 298 -31.19 2.56 32.12
N GLU A 299 -31.36 2.38 30.80
CA GLU A 299 -32.21 1.32 30.21
C GLU A 299 -31.33 0.22 29.61
N GLU A 300 -31.77 -1.05 29.76
CA GLU A 300 -31.08 -2.20 29.13
C GLU A 300 -31.02 -2.01 27.61
N ASN A 301 -29.86 -2.09 27.07
CA ASN A 301 -29.60 -1.80 25.68
C ASN A 301 -29.11 -3.07 24.97
N ASN A 302 -29.98 -3.63 24.14
CA ASN A 302 -29.60 -4.73 23.26
C ASN A 302 -29.06 -4.18 21.93
N GLY A 303 -28.09 -4.88 21.35
CA GLY A 303 -27.30 -4.41 20.21
C GLY A 303 -28.08 -4.26 18.91
N VAL A 304 -27.34 -3.84 17.89
CA VAL A 304 -27.74 -3.85 16.48
C VAL A 304 -27.03 -4.99 15.78
N THR A 305 -27.77 -5.82 15.03
CA THR A 305 -27.19 -6.90 14.22
C THR A 305 -27.71 -6.81 12.79
N GLY A 306 -26.81 -6.76 11.83
CA GLY A 306 -27.17 -6.69 10.42
C GLY A 306 -27.81 -7.99 9.93
N ILE A 307 -27.10 -9.11 10.06
CA ILE A 307 -27.55 -10.44 9.68
C ILE A 307 -27.35 -11.41 10.85
N TYR A 308 -28.40 -12.13 11.23
CA TYR A 308 -28.37 -13.10 12.32
C TYR A 308 -28.85 -14.48 11.86
N GLY A 309 -27.96 -15.46 11.90
CA GLY A 309 -28.25 -16.87 11.66
C GLY A 309 -28.22 -17.69 12.96
N TYR A 310 -29.28 -18.42 13.27
CA TYR A 310 -29.40 -19.23 14.48
C TYR A 310 -30.01 -20.59 14.19
N GLU A 311 -29.72 -21.62 14.96
CA GLU A 311 -30.32 -22.96 14.89
C GLU A 311 -30.59 -23.47 13.45
N HIS A 312 -29.57 -23.75 12.69
CA HIS A 312 -29.66 -24.25 11.32
C HIS A 312 -30.21 -23.26 10.27
N GLY A 313 -30.39 -21.98 10.64
CA GLY A 313 -30.82 -20.95 9.71
C GLY A 313 -29.79 -20.75 8.59
N LYS A 314 -30.27 -20.48 7.39
CA LYS A 314 -29.39 -20.23 6.23
C LYS A 314 -29.72 -18.90 5.58
N ILE A 315 -28.69 -18.08 5.34
CA ILE A 315 -28.84 -16.82 4.64
C ILE A 315 -27.82 -16.75 3.52
N ASP A 316 -28.28 -16.54 2.29
CA ASP A 316 -27.43 -16.36 1.13
C ASP A 316 -27.70 -15.04 0.43
N PHE A 317 -26.63 -14.38 0.02
CA PHE A 317 -26.72 -13.17 -0.78
C PHE A 317 -25.67 -13.15 -1.90
N ASN A 318 -25.98 -12.42 -2.97
CA ASN A 318 -25.00 -12.21 -4.05
C ASN A 318 -24.07 -11.05 -3.71
N ARG A 319 -24.63 -9.85 -3.50
CA ARG A 319 -23.89 -8.68 -3.07
C ARG A 319 -24.60 -8.03 -1.88
N ALA A 320 -23.85 -7.71 -0.83
CA ALA A 320 -24.38 -6.98 0.32
C ALA A 320 -23.58 -5.71 0.59
N ASP A 321 -24.31 -4.64 0.86
CA ASP A 321 -23.83 -3.38 1.43
C ASP A 321 -24.53 -3.17 2.77
N ILE A 322 -23.75 -3.25 3.85
CA ILE A 322 -24.24 -3.23 5.22
C ILE A 322 -23.55 -2.12 5.99
N THR A 323 -24.33 -1.14 6.44
CA THR A 323 -23.86 -0.07 7.30
C THR A 323 -24.65 -0.08 8.60
N LEU A 324 -23.95 -0.20 9.72
CA LEU A 324 -24.54 -0.23 11.05
C LEU A 324 -23.87 0.79 11.95
N HIS A 325 -24.69 1.57 12.63
CA HIS A 325 -24.21 2.53 13.63
C HIS A 325 -25.06 2.47 14.91
N ASN A 326 -24.38 2.61 16.06
CA ASN A 326 -25.03 2.77 17.37
C ASN A 326 -24.22 3.76 18.21
N ASP A 327 -24.86 4.80 18.69
CA ASP A 327 -24.26 5.79 19.59
C ASP A 327 -24.27 5.39 21.07
N LEU A 328 -24.70 4.17 21.39
CA LEU A 328 -24.88 3.66 22.74
C LEU A 328 -23.81 2.65 23.16
N ASP A 329 -23.76 2.37 24.46
CA ASP A 329 -22.89 1.41 25.12
C ASP A 329 -23.21 -0.07 24.81
N ALA A 330 -24.00 -0.35 23.79
CA ALA A 330 -24.33 -1.70 23.35
C ALA A 330 -23.52 -2.11 22.10
N SER A 331 -23.35 -3.43 21.95
CA SER A 331 -22.63 -4.01 20.83
C SER A 331 -23.35 -3.81 19.50
N VAL A 332 -22.57 -3.59 18.46
CA VAL A 332 -23.03 -3.62 17.07
C VAL A 332 -22.34 -4.77 16.37
N THR A 333 -23.11 -5.65 15.73
CA THR A 333 -22.58 -6.81 15.02
C THR A 333 -23.03 -6.81 13.57
N GLY A 334 -22.10 -6.88 12.63
CA GLY A 334 -22.41 -6.93 11.22
C GLY A 334 -23.14 -8.21 10.82
N ILE A 335 -22.47 -9.34 10.95
CA ILE A 335 -23.03 -10.69 10.68
C ILE A 335 -22.71 -11.59 11.87
N GLU A 336 -23.72 -12.20 12.45
CA GLU A 336 -23.59 -13.17 13.53
C GLU A 336 -24.21 -14.51 13.13
N VAL A 337 -23.48 -15.59 13.36
CA VAL A 337 -23.94 -16.95 12.99
C VAL A 337 -23.57 -17.93 14.09
N THR A 338 -24.53 -18.68 14.55
CA THR A 338 -24.34 -19.65 15.64
C THR A 338 -25.11 -20.94 15.41
N THR A 339 -24.84 -21.97 16.15
CA THR A 339 -25.62 -23.24 16.23
C THR A 339 -25.99 -23.83 14.86
N ASN A 340 -25.05 -24.36 14.12
CA ASN A 340 -25.25 -24.95 12.78
C ASN A 340 -25.84 -24.01 11.70
N ALA A 341 -26.02 -22.75 11.99
CA ALA A 341 -26.48 -21.81 10.98
C ALA A 341 -25.34 -21.45 10.00
N ALA A 342 -25.70 -20.97 8.83
CA ALA A 342 -24.76 -20.59 7.80
C ALA A 342 -25.14 -19.30 7.07
N VAL A 343 -24.13 -18.46 6.84
CA VAL A 343 -24.25 -17.30 5.95
C VAL A 343 -23.27 -17.48 4.79
N THR A 344 -23.77 -17.32 3.57
CA THR A 344 -22.98 -17.39 2.35
C THR A 344 -23.16 -16.13 1.52
N GLY A 345 -22.07 -15.49 1.11
CA GLY A 345 -22.10 -14.28 0.30
C GLY A 345 -21.05 -14.29 -0.78
N LYS A 346 -21.33 -13.67 -1.95
CA LYS A 346 -20.31 -13.54 -3.00
C LYS A 346 -19.47 -12.29 -2.85
N ALA A 347 -20.06 -11.17 -2.48
CA ALA A 347 -19.36 -9.93 -2.18
C ALA A 347 -19.99 -9.24 -0.98
N LEU A 348 -19.15 -8.69 -0.10
CA LEU A 348 -19.60 -7.97 1.09
C LEU A 348 -18.86 -6.64 1.25
N GLN A 349 -19.62 -5.55 1.34
CA GLN A 349 -19.16 -4.30 1.89
C GLN A 349 -19.85 -4.10 3.25
N LEU A 350 -19.07 -4.06 4.31
CA LEU A 350 -19.58 -3.98 5.68
C LEU A 350 -18.89 -2.83 6.43
N THR A 351 -19.69 -1.92 6.96
CA THR A 351 -19.23 -0.87 7.87
C THR A 351 -20.00 -0.98 9.18
N VAL A 352 -19.28 -1.16 10.27
CA VAL A 352 -19.85 -1.25 11.62
C VAL A 352 -19.20 -0.21 12.51
N SER A 353 -20.03 0.58 13.20
CA SER A 353 -19.54 1.60 14.11
C SER A 353 -20.35 1.69 15.41
N SER A 354 -19.63 1.96 16.50
CA SER A 354 -20.22 2.28 17.80
C SER A 354 -19.45 3.41 18.46
N ASP A 355 -20.15 4.39 19.04
CA ASP A 355 -19.49 5.53 19.69
C ASP A 355 -18.87 5.14 21.03
N THR A 356 -19.51 4.27 21.80
CA THR A 356 -19.06 3.89 23.16
C THR A 356 -19.01 2.38 23.41
N GLY A 357 -19.78 1.58 22.67
CA GLY A 357 -19.86 0.14 22.81
C GLY A 357 -18.88 -0.63 21.94
N ALA A 358 -18.99 -1.96 21.98
CA ALA A 358 -18.23 -2.86 21.14
C ALA A 358 -18.78 -2.88 19.69
N ALA A 359 -17.85 -2.94 18.72
CA ALA A 359 -18.17 -3.10 17.30
C ALA A 359 -17.53 -4.38 16.75
N LEU A 360 -18.36 -5.24 16.14
CA LEU A 360 -18.00 -6.54 15.60
C LEU A 360 -18.40 -6.61 14.13
N GLY A 361 -17.49 -6.97 13.24
CA GLY A 361 -17.82 -7.17 11.84
C GLY A 361 -18.51 -8.50 11.59
N LEU A 362 -17.78 -9.60 11.70
CA LEU A 362 -18.26 -10.97 11.54
C LEU A 362 -18.04 -11.75 12.82
N LEU A 363 -19.06 -12.48 13.27
CA LEU A 363 -18.99 -13.39 14.41
C LEU A 363 -19.57 -14.74 14.01
N ALA A 364 -18.76 -15.80 14.04
CA ALA A 364 -19.21 -17.17 13.90
C ALA A 364 -18.85 -17.92 15.18
N HIS A 365 -19.87 -18.50 15.83
CA HIS A 365 -19.62 -19.20 17.09
C HIS A 365 -20.57 -20.38 17.31
N LYS A 366 -20.37 -21.12 18.40
CA LYS A 366 -21.23 -22.16 18.91
C LYS A 366 -21.58 -21.82 20.36
N TYR A 367 -22.79 -22.03 20.79
CA TYR A 367 -23.09 -21.94 22.23
C TYR A 367 -22.41 -23.07 23.00
N ILE A 368 -21.85 -22.78 24.15
CA ILE A 368 -21.04 -23.73 24.96
C ILE A 368 -21.80 -25.00 25.30
N ASP A 369 -23.10 -24.91 25.55
CA ASP A 369 -23.95 -26.05 25.94
C ASP A 369 -24.56 -26.80 24.74
N ASP A 370 -24.21 -26.38 23.48
CA ASP A 370 -24.83 -26.92 22.28
C ASP A 370 -24.03 -28.10 21.69
N THR A 371 -24.70 -29.25 21.57
CA THR A 371 -24.12 -30.43 20.91
C THR A 371 -24.34 -30.45 19.38
N GLU A 372 -25.07 -29.48 18.82
CA GLU A 372 -25.59 -29.56 17.45
C GLU A 372 -24.64 -29.00 16.39
N GLY A 373 -23.62 -28.28 16.78
CA GLY A 373 -22.56 -27.84 15.84
C GLY A 373 -22.40 -26.33 15.71
N LYS A 374 -21.54 -25.93 14.82
CA LYS A 374 -20.91 -24.62 14.74
C LYS A 374 -21.49 -23.69 13.67
N GLY A 375 -21.50 -22.37 13.96
CA GLY A 375 -21.80 -21.32 12.98
C GLY A 375 -20.77 -21.25 11.87
N ARG A 376 -21.21 -20.94 10.65
CA ARG A 376 -20.36 -20.84 9.45
C ARG A 376 -20.64 -19.59 8.63
N ILE A 377 -19.61 -18.85 8.30
CA ILE A 377 -19.67 -17.74 7.35
C ILE A 377 -18.72 -18.05 6.19
N THR A 378 -19.24 -17.98 4.95
CA THR A 378 -18.40 -18.15 3.75
C THR A 378 -18.64 -16.98 2.82
N LEU A 379 -17.58 -16.25 2.49
CA LEU A 379 -17.61 -15.05 1.68
C LEU A 379 -16.66 -15.14 0.49
N GLY A 380 -17.11 -14.63 -0.66
CA GLY A 380 -16.34 -14.63 -1.89
C GLY A 380 -16.54 -15.93 -2.69
N GLU A 381 -17.50 -15.95 -3.61
CA GLU A 381 -17.58 -16.95 -4.67
C GLU A 381 -17.45 -16.25 -6.02
N THR A 382 -16.31 -16.52 -6.70
CA THR A 382 -16.03 -16.01 -8.05
C THR A 382 -16.23 -14.52 -8.30
N GLY A 383 -15.20 -13.74 -7.92
CA GLY A 383 -14.99 -12.35 -8.41
C GLY A 383 -15.60 -11.23 -7.58
N GLY A 384 -15.93 -11.48 -6.31
CA GLY A 384 -16.40 -10.44 -5.40
C GLY A 384 -15.44 -10.19 -4.24
N ALA A 385 -14.74 -9.03 -4.23
CA ALA A 385 -13.92 -8.62 -3.09
C ALA A 385 -14.76 -8.33 -1.84
N ASN A 386 -14.20 -8.59 -0.65
CA ASN A 386 -14.83 -8.27 0.63
C ASN A 386 -14.12 -7.08 1.28
N LEU A 387 -14.90 -6.14 1.78
CA LEU A 387 -14.43 -4.97 2.52
C LEU A 387 -15.16 -4.87 3.84
N ILE A 388 -14.44 -4.97 4.96
CA ILE A 388 -15.04 -4.91 6.30
C ILE A 388 -14.31 -3.86 7.12
N LYS A 389 -15.05 -2.84 7.57
CA LYS A 389 -14.54 -1.75 8.40
C LYS A 389 -15.30 -1.69 9.71
N VAL A 390 -14.56 -1.69 10.81
CA VAL A 390 -15.12 -1.68 12.16
C VAL A 390 -14.48 -0.57 12.97
N THR A 391 -15.31 0.26 13.61
CA THR A 391 -14.84 1.38 14.44
C THR A 391 -15.58 1.40 15.78
N ALA A 392 -14.84 1.44 16.87
CA ALA A 392 -15.39 1.66 18.21
C ALA A 392 -14.75 2.89 18.85
N GLY A 393 -15.56 3.83 19.34
CA GLY A 393 -15.05 5.05 19.99
C GLY A 393 -14.49 4.80 21.38
N GLY A 394 -15.01 3.83 22.13
CA GLY A 394 -14.58 3.54 23.51
C GLY A 394 -14.70 2.07 23.94
N GLY A 395 -14.99 1.17 23.01
CA GLY A 395 -15.10 -0.27 23.28
C GLY A 395 -14.17 -1.10 22.38
N ASN A 396 -14.43 -2.39 22.29
CA ASN A 396 -13.65 -3.31 21.47
C ASN A 396 -14.04 -3.19 19.99
N ALA A 397 -13.07 -3.04 19.09
CA ALA A 397 -13.26 -3.13 17.65
C ALA A 397 -12.67 -4.43 17.12
N ARG A 398 -13.51 -5.30 16.52
CA ARG A 398 -13.11 -6.57 15.92
C ARG A 398 -13.77 -6.75 14.57
N ALA A 399 -12.98 -6.97 13.51
CA ALA A 399 -13.56 -7.15 12.18
C ALA A 399 -14.03 -8.59 11.95
N VAL A 400 -13.30 -9.59 12.44
CA VAL A 400 -13.59 -11.01 12.25
C VAL A 400 -13.33 -11.78 13.54
N VAL A 401 -14.34 -12.51 14.02
CA VAL A 401 -14.25 -13.36 15.21
C VAL A 401 -14.84 -14.74 14.90
N ALA A 402 -14.01 -15.76 14.94
CA ALA A 402 -14.44 -17.15 14.98
C ALA A 402 -14.24 -17.67 16.41
N ASP A 403 -15.32 -18.01 17.10
CA ASP A 403 -15.27 -18.41 18.51
C ASP A 403 -15.96 -19.78 18.71
N ALA A 404 -15.60 -20.49 19.76
CA ALA A 404 -16.22 -21.75 20.12
C ALA A 404 -16.47 -22.66 18.90
N GLU A 405 -15.41 -23.05 18.21
CA GLU A 405 -15.41 -23.85 16.98
C GLU A 405 -16.08 -23.21 15.74
N GLY A 406 -16.55 -21.96 15.78
CA GLY A 406 -17.07 -21.22 14.64
C GLY A 406 -16.09 -21.17 13.46
N VAL A 407 -16.59 -21.10 12.23
CA VAL A 407 -15.75 -21.12 11.01
C VAL A 407 -16.10 -19.96 10.11
N ILE A 408 -15.07 -19.20 9.72
CA ILE A 408 -15.20 -18.12 8.74
C ILE A 408 -14.21 -18.37 7.59
N THR A 409 -14.69 -18.36 6.36
CA THR A 409 -13.88 -18.59 5.17
C THR A 409 -14.06 -17.45 4.17
N PHE A 410 -12.95 -16.87 3.74
CA PHE A 410 -12.87 -15.90 2.67
C PHE A 410 -12.22 -16.56 1.45
N LYS A 411 -12.94 -16.64 0.33
CA LYS A 411 -12.49 -17.29 -0.89
C LYS A 411 -11.86 -16.34 -1.91
N GLU A 412 -12.11 -15.05 -1.75
CA GLU A 412 -11.63 -13.99 -2.63
C GLU A 412 -10.92 -12.91 -1.83
N GLN A 413 -10.27 -11.97 -2.53
CA GLN A 413 -9.54 -10.86 -1.92
C GLN A 413 -10.36 -10.16 -0.83
N THR A 414 -9.76 -9.94 0.32
CA THR A 414 -10.44 -9.40 1.50
C THR A 414 -9.63 -8.30 2.15
N GLU A 415 -10.29 -7.16 2.41
CA GLU A 415 -9.74 -6.04 3.17
C GLU A 415 -10.50 -5.89 4.49
N LEU A 416 -9.78 -5.95 5.61
CA LEU A 416 -10.30 -5.84 6.96
C LEU A 416 -9.62 -4.70 7.68
N ALA A 417 -10.41 -3.83 8.28
CA ALA A 417 -9.91 -2.74 9.11
C ALA A 417 -10.68 -2.67 10.43
N ALA A 418 -9.96 -2.61 11.53
CA ALA A 418 -10.51 -2.36 12.85
C ALA A 418 -9.81 -1.17 13.52
N GLN A 419 -10.58 -0.35 14.22
CA GLN A 419 -10.09 0.82 14.93
C GLN A 419 -10.82 1.04 16.25
N SER A 420 -10.07 1.21 17.35
CA SER A 420 -10.60 1.62 18.64
C SER A 420 -9.60 2.48 19.42
N THR A 421 -10.11 3.29 20.35
CA THR A 421 -9.27 3.97 21.32
C THR A 421 -8.87 3.09 22.49
N ASP A 422 -9.59 1.99 22.76
CA ASP A 422 -9.38 1.08 23.89
C ASP A 422 -8.76 -0.27 23.45
N TYR A 423 -9.48 -1.08 22.69
CA TYR A 423 -9.05 -2.41 22.30
C TYR A 423 -9.34 -2.70 20.83
N THR A 424 -8.32 -2.93 20.04
CA THR A 424 -8.42 -3.27 18.62
C THR A 424 -7.84 -4.65 18.36
N GLU A 425 -8.63 -5.51 17.72
CA GLU A 425 -8.20 -6.84 17.32
C GLU A 425 -8.90 -7.18 15.99
N THR A 426 -8.16 -7.15 14.87
CA THR A 426 -8.84 -7.21 13.58
C THR A 426 -9.36 -8.59 13.24
N VAL A 427 -8.58 -9.64 13.46
CA VAL A 427 -8.96 -11.05 13.18
C VAL A 427 -8.65 -11.90 14.39
N SER A 428 -9.66 -12.60 14.91
CA SER A 428 -9.52 -13.45 16.08
C SER A 428 -10.10 -14.85 15.85
N ALA A 429 -9.37 -15.86 16.26
CA ALA A 429 -9.88 -17.24 16.37
C ALA A 429 -9.74 -17.72 17.82
N LEU A 430 -10.86 -17.98 18.46
CA LEU A 430 -11.00 -18.20 19.88
C LEU A 430 -11.58 -19.59 20.16
N ASN A 431 -11.16 -20.27 21.21
CA ASN A 431 -11.77 -21.51 21.71
C ASN A 431 -12.10 -22.53 20.60
N GLY A 432 -11.12 -22.89 19.77
CA GLY A 432 -11.30 -23.81 18.63
C GLY A 432 -11.87 -23.17 17.35
N GLY A 433 -12.04 -21.86 17.32
CA GLY A 433 -12.51 -21.12 16.15
C GLY A 433 -11.52 -21.18 14.97
N LYS A 434 -12.03 -21.05 13.73
CA LYS A 434 -11.22 -21.17 12.51
C LYS A 434 -11.52 -20.08 11.51
N VAL A 435 -10.46 -19.36 11.06
CA VAL A 435 -10.56 -18.37 10.00
C VAL A 435 -9.63 -18.77 8.85
N VAL A 436 -10.14 -18.82 7.63
CA VAL A 436 -9.38 -19.21 6.44
C VAL A 436 -9.48 -18.13 5.36
N PHE A 437 -8.34 -17.69 4.87
CA PHE A 437 -8.22 -16.81 3.70
C PHE A 437 -7.64 -17.60 2.54
N GLU A 438 -8.49 -17.95 1.57
CA GLU A 438 -8.07 -18.70 0.37
C GLU A 438 -7.42 -17.81 -0.69
N ASP A 439 -7.58 -16.47 -0.61
CA ASP A 439 -6.93 -15.47 -1.45
C ASP A 439 -6.24 -14.40 -0.58
N THR A 440 -5.67 -13.39 -1.25
CA THR A 440 -4.92 -12.31 -0.60
C THR A 440 -5.76 -11.53 0.40
N ALA A 441 -5.14 -11.15 1.51
CA ALA A 441 -5.80 -10.38 2.56
C ALA A 441 -5.02 -9.11 2.92
N VAL A 442 -5.76 -8.05 3.27
CA VAL A 442 -5.21 -6.82 3.85
C VAL A 442 -5.84 -6.65 5.22
N ILE A 443 -5.02 -6.64 6.25
CA ILE A 443 -5.42 -6.54 7.66
C ILE A 443 -4.85 -5.25 8.24
N THR A 444 -5.71 -4.37 8.71
CA THR A 444 -5.31 -3.12 9.36
C THR A 444 -5.90 -3.02 10.75
N ALA A 445 -5.04 -2.87 11.73
CA ALA A 445 -5.41 -2.60 13.13
C ALA A 445 -4.83 -1.27 13.57
N THR A 446 -5.68 -0.36 14.05
CA THR A 446 -5.25 0.97 14.50
C THR A 446 -5.92 1.37 15.81
N GLY A 447 -5.24 2.12 16.64
CA GLY A 447 -5.80 2.58 17.91
C GLY A 447 -4.77 3.23 18.80
N THR A 448 -5.19 3.65 19.99
CA THR A 448 -4.33 4.23 21.02
C THR A 448 -4.16 3.33 22.25
N GLY A 449 -5.04 2.34 22.43
CA GLY A 449 -4.95 1.30 23.44
C GLY A 449 -4.24 0.04 22.95
N TYR A 450 -4.75 -1.12 23.29
CA TYR A 450 -4.23 -2.38 22.76
C TYR A 450 -4.54 -2.53 21.27
N VAL A 451 -3.51 -2.84 20.47
CA VAL A 451 -3.65 -3.03 19.02
C VAL A 451 -3.07 -4.36 18.61
N CYS A 452 -3.91 -5.23 18.05
CA CYS A 452 -3.52 -6.53 17.50
C CYS A 452 -4.12 -6.75 16.10
N GLY A 453 -3.30 -7.19 15.17
CA GLY A 453 -3.75 -7.51 13.81
C GLY A 453 -4.49 -8.84 13.75
N VAL A 454 -3.85 -9.90 14.23
CA VAL A 454 -4.31 -11.30 14.12
C VAL A 454 -4.04 -12.02 15.45
N SER A 455 -5.04 -12.70 16.01
CA SER A 455 -4.86 -13.37 17.29
C SER A 455 -5.54 -14.74 17.38
N THR A 456 -4.91 -15.62 18.14
CA THR A 456 -5.55 -16.86 18.65
C THR A 456 -5.38 -16.93 20.15
N TYR A 457 -6.46 -17.22 20.88
CA TYR A 457 -6.38 -17.47 22.31
C TYR A 457 -7.57 -18.27 22.84
N PHE A 458 -7.49 -18.74 24.09
CA PHE A 458 -8.50 -19.51 24.75
C PHE A 458 -8.88 -18.84 26.08
N TYR A 459 -10.16 -18.70 26.32
CA TYR A 459 -10.71 -18.32 27.63
C TYR A 459 -11.58 -19.41 28.24
N ASP A 460 -11.89 -20.48 27.48
CA ASP A 460 -12.56 -21.68 27.98
C ASP A 460 -11.55 -22.82 28.12
N SER A 461 -11.24 -23.18 29.36
CA SER A 461 -10.28 -24.20 29.73
C SER A 461 -10.68 -25.63 29.32
N SER A 462 -11.92 -25.86 28.91
CA SER A 462 -12.43 -27.19 28.53
C SER A 462 -12.24 -27.52 27.04
N VAL A 463 -11.91 -26.52 26.21
CA VAL A 463 -11.79 -26.70 24.76
C VAL A 463 -10.56 -27.51 24.38
N THR A 464 -10.75 -28.52 23.56
CA THR A 464 -9.70 -29.44 23.09
C THR A 464 -9.36 -29.27 21.60
N GLU A 465 -10.19 -28.52 20.88
CA GLU A 465 -9.99 -28.24 19.43
C GLU A 465 -9.06 -27.03 19.25
N ASP A 466 -8.19 -27.09 18.22
CA ASP A 466 -7.25 -26.03 17.92
C ASP A 466 -7.95 -24.80 17.34
N SER A 467 -7.57 -23.60 17.81
CA SER A 467 -7.88 -22.33 17.15
C SER A 467 -6.92 -22.07 16.01
N SER A 468 -7.42 -21.67 14.84
CA SER A 468 -6.52 -21.45 13.71
C SER A 468 -6.91 -20.29 12.82
N ILE A 469 -5.87 -19.57 12.31
CA ILE A 469 -5.99 -18.58 11.26
C ILE A 469 -5.01 -18.92 10.15
N ASP A 470 -5.53 -19.15 8.94
CA ASP A 470 -4.74 -19.62 7.79
C ASP A 470 -4.83 -18.65 6.61
N PHE A 471 -3.72 -18.03 6.26
CA PHE A 471 -3.54 -17.21 5.06
C PHE A 471 -2.83 -18.05 4.00
N GLN A 472 -3.59 -18.60 3.06
CA GLN A 472 -3.06 -19.54 2.06
C GLN A 472 -2.23 -18.85 0.98
N LYS A 473 -2.46 -17.55 0.75
CA LYS A 473 -1.71 -16.70 -0.19
C LYS A 473 -0.99 -15.56 0.52
N GLY A 474 -0.74 -14.47 -0.20
CA GLY A 474 -0.12 -13.28 0.33
C GLY A 474 -1.00 -12.51 1.31
N VAL A 475 -0.37 -11.82 2.25
CA VAL A 475 -1.09 -10.98 3.21
C VAL A 475 -0.31 -9.70 3.50
N TYR A 476 -1.05 -8.62 3.68
CA TYR A 476 -0.54 -7.37 4.24
C TYR A 476 -1.15 -7.18 5.62
N ILE A 477 -0.33 -7.21 6.68
CA ILE A 477 -0.77 -6.96 8.07
C ILE A 477 -0.12 -5.67 8.54
N ASN A 478 -0.93 -4.70 8.92
CA ASN A 478 -0.46 -3.44 9.51
C ASN A 478 -1.06 -3.23 10.91
N ALA A 479 -0.24 -3.49 11.90
CA ALA A 479 -0.47 -3.15 13.31
C ALA A 479 0.78 -2.40 13.84
N ALA A 480 1.28 -1.43 13.09
CA ALA A 480 2.49 -0.69 13.42
C ALA A 480 2.38 -0.03 14.81
N GLY A 481 3.35 -0.31 15.67
CA GLY A 481 3.35 0.14 17.06
C GLY A 481 2.56 -0.75 18.02
N GLY A 482 2.02 -1.89 17.54
CA GLY A 482 1.35 -2.92 18.30
C GLY A 482 1.77 -4.34 17.87
N THR A 483 0.96 -5.33 18.19
CA THR A 483 1.20 -6.74 17.87
C THR A 483 0.55 -7.09 16.53
N ALA A 484 1.35 -7.47 15.53
CA ALA A 484 0.80 -7.92 14.26
C ALA A 484 0.15 -9.30 14.38
N ILE A 485 0.80 -10.22 15.11
CA ILE A 485 0.33 -11.59 15.29
C ILE A 485 0.57 -12.00 16.74
N SER A 486 -0.47 -12.45 17.42
CA SER A 486 -0.39 -13.06 18.75
C SER A 486 -1.01 -14.46 18.71
N ALA A 487 -0.27 -15.48 19.08
CA ALA A 487 -0.77 -16.84 19.13
C ALA A 487 -0.62 -17.45 20.52
N ALA A 488 -1.73 -17.93 21.07
CA ALA A 488 -1.75 -18.67 22.33
C ALA A 488 -2.74 -19.85 22.24
N GLY A 489 -2.33 -21.00 22.74
CA GLY A 489 -3.16 -22.19 22.87
C GLY A 489 -3.82 -22.30 24.25
N ASN A 490 -4.44 -23.45 24.55
CA ASN A 490 -5.12 -23.69 25.81
C ASN A 490 -4.16 -24.21 26.89
N SER A 491 -4.02 -23.50 27.99
CA SER A 491 -3.16 -23.90 29.12
C SER A 491 -3.53 -25.25 29.72
N ASP A 492 -4.81 -25.60 29.74
CA ASP A 492 -5.37 -26.76 30.47
C ASP A 492 -5.55 -28.01 29.60
N THR A 493 -5.55 -27.84 28.25
CA THR A 493 -5.72 -28.93 27.28
C THR A 493 -4.53 -29.05 26.34
N SER A 494 -4.61 -29.90 25.31
CA SER A 494 -3.60 -29.99 24.27
C SER A 494 -3.89 -29.06 23.07
N ALA A 495 -4.93 -28.23 23.11
CA ALA A 495 -5.33 -27.38 22.01
C ALA A 495 -4.30 -26.28 21.74
N GLU A 496 -3.92 -26.14 20.50
CA GLU A 496 -2.97 -25.13 20.00
C GLU A 496 -3.70 -23.90 19.45
N GLY A 497 -3.02 -22.76 19.55
CA GLY A 497 -3.39 -21.54 18.84
C GLY A 497 -2.47 -21.34 17.65
N ILE A 498 -2.98 -21.49 16.41
CA ILE A 498 -2.16 -21.61 15.22
C ILE A 498 -2.42 -20.45 14.26
N VAL A 499 -1.37 -19.71 13.89
CA VAL A 499 -1.41 -18.75 12.78
C VAL A 499 -0.44 -19.21 11.69
N THR A 500 -0.96 -19.35 10.47
CA THR A 500 -0.18 -19.83 9.33
C THR A 500 -0.26 -18.87 8.17
N ILE A 501 0.88 -18.50 7.60
CA ILE A 501 0.99 -17.56 6.48
C ILE A 501 1.82 -18.16 5.35
N ASN A 502 1.22 -18.32 4.15
CA ASN A 502 1.87 -18.78 2.93
C ASN A 502 2.60 -20.12 3.11
N GLN A 503 1.92 -21.11 3.68
CA GLN A 503 2.45 -22.46 3.96
C GLN A 503 1.66 -23.56 3.24
N GLY A 504 2.18 -24.78 3.27
CA GLY A 504 1.50 -25.97 2.74
C GLY A 504 1.44 -26.04 1.22
N SER A 505 0.42 -26.70 0.70
CA SER A 505 0.23 -26.96 -0.74
C SER A 505 -0.19 -25.70 -1.52
N ALA A 506 -0.73 -24.69 -0.85
CA ALA A 506 -1.10 -23.41 -1.45
C ALA A 506 0.07 -22.40 -1.42
N ALA A 507 1.19 -22.72 -0.74
CA ALA A 507 2.36 -21.87 -0.69
C ALA A 507 2.92 -21.64 -2.10
N GLY A 508 3.13 -20.37 -2.43
CA GLY A 508 3.68 -19.92 -3.71
C GLY A 508 4.58 -18.71 -3.52
N ALA A 509 4.97 -18.09 -4.62
CA ALA A 509 5.68 -16.81 -4.60
C ALA A 509 4.69 -15.65 -4.30
N ASN A 510 4.11 -15.68 -3.10
CA ASN A 510 3.13 -14.69 -2.65
C ASN A 510 3.81 -13.63 -1.78
N GLU A 511 3.46 -12.38 -1.98
CA GLU A 511 3.98 -11.28 -1.19
C GLU A 511 3.36 -11.26 0.20
N VAL A 512 4.21 -11.24 1.22
CA VAL A 512 3.83 -11.19 2.64
C VAL A 512 4.48 -9.98 3.27
N VAL A 513 3.66 -9.04 3.76
CA VAL A 513 4.14 -7.80 4.38
C VAL A 513 3.52 -7.68 5.76
N ILE A 514 4.37 -7.58 6.79
CA ILE A 514 3.94 -7.52 8.19
C ILE A 514 4.61 -6.34 8.87
N PHE A 515 3.82 -5.46 9.47
CA PHE A 515 4.25 -4.37 10.34
C PHE A 515 3.64 -4.55 11.74
N GLY A 516 4.49 -4.61 12.76
CA GLY A 516 4.15 -4.89 14.15
C GLY A 516 4.79 -6.18 14.63
N ASP A 517 4.76 -6.42 15.93
CA ASP A 517 5.47 -7.52 16.56
C ASP A 517 4.73 -8.88 16.41
N ILE A 518 5.46 -9.96 16.49
CA ILE A 518 4.91 -11.34 16.50
C ILE A 518 5.19 -11.96 17.86
N GLU A 519 4.14 -12.43 18.51
CA GLU A 519 4.21 -13.06 19.83
C GLU A 519 3.63 -14.47 19.78
N SER A 520 4.26 -15.38 20.46
CA SER A 520 3.76 -16.75 20.65
C SER A 520 3.92 -17.15 22.10
N ASP A 521 2.79 -17.49 22.70
CA ASP A 521 2.68 -17.87 24.11
C ASP A 521 2.28 -19.36 24.21
N ILE A 522 1.97 -19.82 25.39
CA ILE A 522 1.68 -21.20 25.74
C ILE A 522 0.94 -21.95 24.62
N LYS A 523 1.54 -22.99 24.05
CA LYS A 523 1.02 -23.78 22.91
C LYS A 523 0.60 -22.95 21.68
N GLY A 524 1.07 -21.70 21.59
CA GLY A 524 0.91 -20.87 20.41
C GLY A 524 1.88 -21.34 19.30
N VAL A 525 1.45 -21.30 18.05
CA VAL A 525 2.26 -21.67 16.90
C VAL A 525 2.07 -20.63 15.79
N VAL A 526 3.14 -19.93 15.45
CA VAL A 526 3.16 -18.99 14.33
C VAL A 526 4.09 -19.51 13.24
N ASN A 527 3.57 -19.73 12.05
CA ASN A 527 4.31 -20.17 10.88
C ASN A 527 4.24 -19.10 9.78
N VAL A 528 5.36 -18.46 9.46
CA VAL A 528 5.43 -17.40 8.44
C VAL A 528 6.45 -17.74 7.37
N ASN A 529 6.06 -17.65 6.10
CA ASN A 529 6.95 -17.88 4.97
C ASN A 529 7.07 -16.62 4.11
N LEU A 530 8.20 -15.94 4.24
CA LEU A 530 8.61 -14.79 3.42
C LEU A 530 9.50 -15.32 2.29
N ASN A 531 8.99 -15.36 1.06
CA ASN A 531 9.67 -16.02 -0.06
C ASN A 531 9.68 -15.23 -1.36
N THR A 532 9.55 -13.92 -1.28
CA THR A 532 9.71 -13.01 -2.43
C THR A 532 10.49 -11.76 -2.04
N ALA A 533 11.12 -11.09 -2.99
CA ALA A 533 11.85 -9.84 -2.76
C ALA A 533 10.94 -8.69 -2.26
N GLY A 534 9.63 -8.77 -2.48
CA GLY A 534 8.64 -7.83 -1.94
C GLY A 534 8.19 -8.16 -0.51
N SER A 535 8.46 -9.39 -0.02
CA SER A 535 8.05 -9.81 1.31
C SER A 535 8.92 -9.18 2.40
N VAL A 536 8.26 -8.55 3.37
CA VAL A 536 8.92 -7.86 4.48
C VAL A 536 8.19 -8.13 5.79
N PHE A 537 8.93 -8.51 6.80
CA PHE A 537 8.49 -8.44 8.19
C PHE A 537 9.26 -7.32 8.89
N ASN A 538 8.55 -6.34 9.42
CA ASN A 538 9.12 -5.23 10.20
C ASN A 538 8.54 -5.25 11.60
N GLY A 539 9.25 -5.87 12.53
CA GLY A 539 8.81 -6.10 13.90
C GLY A 539 9.78 -6.99 14.66
N SER A 540 9.61 -7.07 15.97
CA SER A 540 10.29 -8.03 16.85
C SER A 540 9.48 -9.31 16.99
N THR A 541 10.14 -10.35 17.52
CA THR A 541 9.48 -11.63 17.86
C THR A 541 9.71 -11.99 19.33
N SER A 542 8.65 -12.45 20.00
CA SER A 542 8.72 -12.86 21.41
C SER A 542 8.15 -14.26 21.60
N LEU A 543 8.92 -15.10 22.29
CA LEU A 543 8.49 -16.43 22.71
C LEU A 543 8.26 -16.41 24.22
N TYR A 544 7.07 -16.84 24.63
CA TYR A 544 6.71 -17.04 26.01
C TYR A 544 6.41 -18.52 26.24
N ASP A 545 6.70 -19.04 27.42
CA ASP A 545 6.49 -20.42 27.80
C ASP A 545 6.94 -21.47 26.74
N ASP A 546 6.03 -22.26 26.20
CA ASP A 546 6.30 -23.26 25.15
C ASP A 546 5.81 -22.80 23.74
N GLY A 547 5.64 -21.50 23.56
CA GLY A 547 5.28 -20.91 22.27
C GLY A 547 6.29 -21.19 21.16
N VAL A 548 5.82 -21.27 19.93
CA VAL A 548 6.59 -21.63 18.74
C VAL A 548 6.44 -20.57 17.65
N ILE A 549 7.57 -20.02 17.19
CA ILE A 549 7.62 -19.16 16.00
C ILE A 549 8.55 -19.81 14.98
N LYS A 550 8.01 -20.14 13.80
CA LYS A 550 8.77 -20.65 12.65
C LYS A 550 8.73 -19.65 11.53
N LEU A 551 9.88 -19.07 11.24
CA LEU A 551 10.03 -18.04 10.24
C LEU A 551 10.96 -18.51 9.11
N ALA A 552 10.50 -18.47 7.87
CA ALA A 552 11.32 -18.64 6.69
C ALA A 552 11.53 -17.30 6.00
N VAL A 553 12.78 -16.92 5.76
CA VAL A 553 13.18 -15.69 5.04
C VAL A 553 14.07 -16.11 3.88
N THR A 554 13.51 -16.10 2.68
CA THR A 554 14.17 -16.64 1.48
C THR A 554 13.90 -15.75 0.26
N ASP A 555 14.60 -16.01 -0.83
CA ASP A 555 14.34 -15.42 -2.15
C ASP A 555 14.30 -13.88 -2.19
N GLY A 556 15.20 -13.28 -1.41
CA GLY A 556 15.36 -11.83 -1.31
C GLY A 556 14.40 -11.13 -0.34
N ALA A 557 13.57 -11.87 0.37
CA ALA A 557 12.72 -11.34 1.44
C ALA A 557 13.53 -10.75 2.59
N ALA A 558 12.90 -9.90 3.40
CA ALA A 558 13.57 -9.27 4.52
C ALA A 558 12.78 -9.37 5.83
N TRP A 559 13.47 -9.69 6.91
CA TRP A 559 13.02 -9.44 8.27
C TRP A 559 13.84 -8.31 8.88
N ARG A 560 13.19 -7.20 9.21
CA ARG A 560 13.79 -6.04 9.88
C ARG A 560 13.35 -6.03 11.34
N LEU A 561 14.27 -6.32 12.23
CA LEU A 561 13.98 -6.36 13.65
C LEU A 561 13.78 -4.95 14.19
N THR A 562 12.73 -4.76 14.98
CA THR A 562 12.47 -3.51 15.71
C THR A 562 12.96 -3.58 17.17
N GLY A 563 13.42 -4.74 17.63
CA GLY A 563 13.93 -4.97 18.97
C GLY A 563 14.57 -6.34 19.14
N THR A 564 14.96 -6.66 20.37
CA THR A 564 15.42 -8.00 20.73
C THR A 564 14.35 -9.03 20.40
N SER A 565 14.77 -10.11 19.76
CA SER A 565 13.86 -11.09 19.16
C SER A 565 14.26 -12.52 19.47
N SER A 566 13.28 -13.41 19.51
CA SER A 566 13.47 -14.85 19.68
C SER A 566 12.60 -15.65 18.73
N VAL A 567 13.15 -16.73 18.14
CA VAL A 567 12.41 -17.63 17.25
C VAL A 567 12.78 -19.09 17.54
N THR A 568 11.82 -19.99 17.35
CA THR A 568 12.05 -21.44 17.47
C THR A 568 12.80 -21.97 16.27
N ASP A 569 12.28 -21.77 15.07
CA ASP A 569 12.91 -22.19 13.83
C ASP A 569 13.09 -20.98 12.89
N LEU A 570 14.32 -20.72 12.50
CA LEU A 570 14.64 -19.75 11.45
C LEU A 570 15.24 -20.48 10.23
N LYS A 571 14.56 -20.39 9.10
CA LYS A 571 15.11 -20.78 7.81
C LYS A 571 15.61 -19.52 7.08
N ALA A 572 16.95 -19.38 6.98
CA ALA A 572 17.60 -18.28 6.27
C ALA A 572 18.26 -18.80 5.00
N ALA A 573 17.73 -18.48 3.81
CA ALA A 573 18.24 -19.05 2.57
C ALA A 573 18.02 -18.15 1.36
N ALA A 574 18.68 -18.45 0.26
CA ALA A 574 18.48 -17.85 -1.07
C ALA A 574 18.44 -16.30 -1.08
N GLY A 575 19.34 -15.65 -0.34
CA GLY A 575 19.44 -14.18 -0.28
C GLY A 575 18.40 -13.50 0.62
N GLY A 576 17.69 -14.27 1.44
CA GLY A 576 16.84 -13.70 2.51
C GLY A 576 17.68 -12.90 3.49
N LYS A 577 17.18 -11.77 3.95
CA LYS A 577 17.89 -10.80 4.80
C LYS A 577 17.27 -10.73 6.19
N ILE A 578 18.08 -10.89 7.21
CA ILE A 578 17.70 -10.72 8.60
C ILE A 578 18.47 -9.50 9.14
N ASP A 579 17.77 -8.40 9.36
CA ASP A 579 18.37 -7.11 9.66
C ASP A 579 18.12 -6.72 11.12
N LEU A 580 19.17 -6.82 11.93
CA LEU A 580 19.20 -6.43 13.33
C LEU A 580 19.59 -4.95 13.50
N SER A 581 20.20 -4.35 12.46
CA SER A 581 20.70 -2.99 12.54
C SER A 581 19.57 -1.94 12.63
N GLY A 582 19.87 -0.80 13.20
CA GLY A 582 18.89 0.32 13.24
C GLY A 582 19.28 1.42 14.22
N ASP A 583 18.82 2.65 13.96
CA ASP A 583 19.06 3.85 14.78
C ASP A 583 18.29 3.82 16.13
N ARG A 584 18.46 2.76 16.92
CA ARG A 584 17.74 2.59 18.19
C ARG A 584 18.53 3.04 19.43
N GLY A 585 19.79 3.44 19.23
CA GLY A 585 20.69 3.82 20.34
C GLY A 585 21.11 2.68 21.27
N ALA A 586 20.73 1.41 20.92
CA ALA A 586 21.11 0.20 21.65
C ALA A 586 21.19 -1.00 20.69
N PHE A 587 22.13 -1.88 20.95
CA PHE A 587 22.27 -3.15 20.23
C PHE A 587 21.14 -4.14 20.55
N SER A 588 20.74 -4.93 19.58
CA SER A 588 19.68 -5.94 19.67
C SER A 588 20.24 -7.35 19.80
N THR A 589 19.42 -8.26 20.28
CA THR A 589 19.77 -9.69 20.34
C THR A 589 18.74 -10.50 19.57
N LEU A 590 19.20 -11.42 18.72
CA LEU A 590 18.38 -12.44 18.06
C LEU A 590 18.74 -13.82 18.62
N ALA A 591 17.79 -14.42 19.34
CA ALA A 591 17.91 -15.79 19.86
C ALA A 591 17.19 -16.77 18.92
N ILE A 592 17.91 -17.74 18.38
CA ILE A 592 17.41 -18.76 17.46
C ILE A 592 17.57 -20.14 18.12
N GLN A 593 16.46 -20.85 18.32
CA GLN A 593 16.59 -22.22 18.85
C GLN A 593 17.13 -23.18 17.78
N LYS A 594 16.64 -23.07 16.50
CA LYS A 594 17.17 -23.85 15.39
C LYS A 594 17.34 -23.01 14.13
N LEU A 595 18.56 -22.96 13.58
CA LEU A 595 18.88 -22.30 12.30
C LEU A 595 19.03 -23.34 11.19
N THR A 596 18.36 -23.11 10.07
CA THR A 596 18.39 -23.97 8.88
C THR A 596 18.58 -23.18 7.59
N GLY A 597 18.92 -23.84 6.50
CA GLY A 597 19.12 -23.21 5.20
C GLY A 597 20.58 -22.81 4.94
N THR A 598 20.78 -22.12 3.83
CA THR A 598 22.10 -21.61 3.41
C THR A 598 21.91 -20.40 2.48
N GLY A 599 22.83 -19.44 2.51
CA GLY A 599 22.80 -18.23 1.67
C GLY A 599 21.85 -17.15 2.16
N GLY A 600 21.37 -17.21 3.42
CA GLY A 600 20.76 -16.07 4.08
C GLY A 600 21.83 -15.08 4.56
N SER A 601 21.49 -13.78 4.65
CA SER A 601 22.38 -12.71 5.11
C SER A 601 21.84 -12.09 6.41
N PHE A 602 22.70 -11.93 7.40
CA PHE A 602 22.41 -11.23 8.64
C PHE A 602 23.10 -9.85 8.62
N ILE A 603 22.35 -8.81 8.85
CA ILE A 603 22.82 -7.43 8.91
C ILE A 603 22.87 -7.02 10.37
N VAL A 604 24.03 -6.60 10.85
CA VAL A 604 24.28 -6.26 12.25
C VAL A 604 25.01 -4.95 12.39
N ASP A 605 24.82 -4.26 13.50
CA ASP A 605 25.70 -3.19 13.94
C ASP A 605 26.79 -3.73 14.87
N ASN A 606 28.00 -3.21 14.71
CA ASN A 606 29.18 -3.58 15.52
C ASN A 606 30.14 -2.40 15.58
N ASP A 607 30.49 -1.95 16.77
CA ASP A 607 31.41 -0.80 16.97
C ASP A 607 32.84 -1.21 17.38
N GLY A 608 33.12 -2.51 17.36
CA GLY A 608 34.40 -3.09 17.78
C GLY A 608 34.56 -3.32 19.28
N THR A 609 33.59 -2.84 20.09
CA THR A 609 33.53 -3.04 21.54
C THR A 609 32.26 -3.81 21.89
N ASP A 610 31.14 -3.39 21.37
CA ASP A 610 29.85 -4.06 21.50
C ASP A 610 29.17 -4.19 20.11
N SER A 611 28.09 -4.97 20.04
CA SER A 611 27.44 -5.29 18.78
C SER A 611 26.05 -5.89 18.99
N ASP A 612 25.25 -5.90 17.95
CA ASP A 612 24.11 -6.82 17.87
C ASP A 612 24.59 -8.27 18.09
N LYS A 613 23.77 -9.06 18.77
CA LYS A 613 24.12 -10.44 19.14
C LYS A 613 23.21 -11.46 18.44
N ILE A 614 23.78 -12.53 17.93
CA ILE A 614 23.05 -13.68 17.39
C ILE A 614 23.43 -14.92 18.20
N THR A 615 22.45 -15.56 18.80
CA THR A 615 22.65 -16.83 19.52
C THR A 615 21.85 -17.94 18.84
N VAL A 616 22.50 -19.04 18.51
CA VAL A 616 21.93 -20.21 17.84
C VAL A 616 22.14 -21.46 18.71
N ALA A 617 21.07 -22.00 19.24
CA ALA A 617 21.12 -23.17 20.12
C ALA A 617 21.35 -24.49 19.37
N ALA A 618 20.86 -24.58 18.11
CA ALA A 618 21.12 -25.68 17.21
C ALA A 618 21.16 -25.21 15.77
N SER A 619 21.99 -25.78 14.91
CA SER A 619 22.00 -25.45 13.48
C SER A 619 22.26 -26.67 12.60
N ASP A 620 21.62 -26.71 11.44
CA ASP A 620 22.00 -27.57 10.34
C ASP A 620 23.25 -26.99 9.64
N LYS A 621 23.88 -27.80 8.79
CA LYS A 621 25.01 -27.33 7.98
C LYS A 621 24.55 -26.28 6.96
N GLY A 622 25.13 -25.11 7.01
CA GLY A 622 24.84 -24.00 6.09
C GLY A 622 25.93 -22.92 6.17
N ILE A 623 26.00 -22.08 5.17
CA ILE A 623 26.86 -20.88 5.13
C ILE A 623 25.97 -19.66 4.99
N HIS A 624 26.13 -18.69 5.88
CA HIS A 624 25.34 -17.45 5.90
C HIS A 624 26.25 -16.23 5.79
N GLY A 625 25.76 -15.19 5.13
CA GLY A 625 26.45 -13.90 5.02
C GLY A 625 26.30 -13.06 6.28
N ILE A 626 27.32 -12.30 6.61
CA ILE A 626 27.29 -11.25 7.64
C ILE A 626 27.63 -9.90 7.01
N THR A 627 26.71 -9.02 7.02
CA THR A 627 26.86 -7.61 6.66
C THR A 627 26.96 -6.78 7.93
N ILE A 628 28.02 -6.00 8.11
CA ILE A 628 28.11 -5.02 9.21
C ILE A 628 27.65 -3.66 8.68
N ASN A 629 26.48 -3.19 9.12
CA ASN A 629 25.87 -1.97 8.61
C ASN A 629 26.71 -0.73 8.92
N ASN A 630 27.22 -0.62 10.13
CA ASN A 630 28.09 0.46 10.58
C ASN A 630 29.59 0.13 10.43
N ILE A 631 29.99 -0.56 9.34
CA ILE A 631 31.34 -1.14 9.13
C ILE A 631 32.47 -0.12 9.35
N SER A 632 32.23 1.14 9.03
CA SER A 632 33.19 2.23 9.22
C SER A 632 33.61 2.46 10.69
N SER A 633 32.77 2.06 11.64
CA SER A 633 33.08 2.15 13.08
C SER A 633 34.20 1.22 13.50
N LEU A 634 34.46 0.17 12.73
CA LEU A 634 35.55 -0.80 12.97
C LEU A 634 36.91 -0.36 12.42
N VAL A 635 36.93 0.64 11.56
CA VAL A 635 38.19 1.11 10.93
C VAL A 635 39.15 1.66 11.98
N GLY A 636 40.35 1.10 12.01
CA GLY A 636 41.39 1.46 12.98
C GLY A 636 41.19 0.97 14.41
N LYS A 637 40.17 0.13 14.67
CA LYS A 637 39.96 -0.51 15.97
C LYS A 637 40.82 -1.76 16.13
N GLU A 638 41.16 -2.06 17.37
CA GLU A 638 41.75 -3.33 17.73
C GLU A 638 40.65 -4.40 17.80
N LEU A 639 40.58 -5.28 16.81
CA LEU A 639 39.58 -6.36 16.70
C LEU A 639 40.05 -7.58 17.50
N LYS A 640 39.24 -8.03 18.48
CA LYS A 640 39.65 -9.05 19.47
C LYS A 640 38.70 -10.24 19.47
N PRO A 641 39.23 -11.48 19.73
CA PRO A 641 38.38 -12.66 19.83
C PRO A 641 37.29 -12.60 20.92
N GLU A 642 37.52 -11.83 21.99
CA GLU A 642 36.53 -11.65 23.06
C GLU A 642 35.30 -10.85 22.62
N ASN A 643 35.39 -10.07 21.52
CA ASN A 643 34.26 -9.30 20.95
C ASN A 643 33.37 -10.21 20.08
N THR A 644 32.98 -11.36 20.65
CA THR A 644 32.06 -12.31 20.02
C THR A 644 30.68 -11.69 19.80
N PHE A 645 30.12 -11.79 18.60
CA PHE A 645 28.79 -11.31 18.27
C PHE A 645 27.84 -12.42 17.78
N ILE A 646 28.38 -13.59 17.35
CA ILE A 646 27.56 -14.75 17.01
C ILE A 646 28.04 -15.95 17.80
N THR A 647 27.13 -16.65 18.49
CA THR A 647 27.40 -17.91 19.21
C THR A 647 26.53 -19.02 18.64
N VAL A 648 27.13 -20.10 18.16
CA VAL A 648 26.41 -21.17 17.45
C VAL A 648 26.79 -22.53 18.02
N THR A 649 25.77 -23.33 18.33
CA THR A 649 25.91 -24.78 18.52
C THR A 649 25.47 -25.46 17.21
N GLY A 650 26.32 -26.32 16.63
CA GLY A 650 26.04 -27.03 15.37
C GLY A 650 26.97 -26.64 14.23
N ASP A 651 26.51 -26.87 12.99
CA ASP A 651 27.35 -26.90 11.79
C ASP A 651 27.22 -25.68 10.89
N ALA A 652 26.48 -24.63 11.30
CA ALA A 652 26.41 -23.39 10.55
C ALA A 652 27.74 -22.63 10.59
N ASP A 653 28.12 -22.05 9.46
CA ASP A 653 29.28 -21.20 9.29
C ASP A 653 28.87 -19.82 8.77
N PHE A 654 29.72 -18.80 9.00
CA PHE A 654 29.45 -17.43 8.61
C PHE A 654 30.59 -16.83 7.80
N VAL A 655 30.28 -16.02 6.80
CA VAL A 655 31.24 -15.31 5.94
C VAL A 655 30.88 -13.82 5.89
N GLY A 656 31.91 -12.98 5.88
CA GLY A 656 31.69 -11.53 5.75
C GLY A 656 31.20 -11.15 4.36
N GLU A 657 30.25 -10.24 4.30
CA GLU A 657 29.76 -9.62 3.05
C GLU A 657 30.30 -8.20 2.93
N THR A 658 30.58 -7.79 1.70
CA THR A 658 31.12 -6.46 1.42
C THR A 658 30.08 -5.37 1.71
N THR A 659 30.50 -4.36 2.47
CA THR A 659 29.66 -3.21 2.83
C THR A 659 30.37 -1.91 2.47
N TYR A 660 29.62 -0.95 1.95
CA TYR A 660 30.14 0.39 1.69
C TYR A 660 30.38 1.16 2.98
N GLY A 661 31.61 1.64 3.19
CA GLY A 661 31.99 2.38 4.39
C GLY A 661 31.49 3.83 4.44
N GLY A 662 30.78 4.29 3.42
CA GLY A 662 30.25 5.65 3.34
C GLY A 662 31.27 6.71 2.89
N GLY A 663 32.40 6.27 2.30
CA GLY A 663 33.50 7.15 1.86
C GLY A 663 34.33 6.55 0.74
N ILE A 664 35.63 6.43 0.97
CA ILE A 664 36.61 5.99 -0.04
C ILE A 664 36.58 4.48 -0.27
N TYR A 665 36.26 3.69 0.75
CA TYR A 665 36.38 2.24 0.75
C TYR A 665 35.06 1.52 0.95
N GLU A 666 34.94 0.36 0.34
CA GLU A 666 34.09 -0.72 0.80
C GLU A 666 34.94 -1.72 1.59
N TYR A 667 34.32 -2.35 2.58
CA TYR A 667 35.00 -3.24 3.50
C TYR A 667 34.30 -4.60 3.53
N THR A 668 35.07 -5.67 3.64
CA THR A 668 34.59 -7.04 3.86
C THR A 668 35.12 -7.50 5.21
N PRO A 669 34.26 -7.78 6.20
CA PRO A 669 34.73 -8.29 7.48
C PRO A 669 35.30 -9.70 7.32
N VAL A 670 36.52 -9.91 7.77
CA VAL A 670 37.16 -11.24 7.86
C VAL A 670 36.76 -11.86 9.19
N LEU A 671 35.86 -12.83 9.12
CA LEU A 671 35.34 -13.51 10.31
C LEU A 671 36.25 -14.69 10.69
N ASP A 672 36.36 -14.95 11.98
CA ASP A 672 36.99 -16.15 12.55
C ASP A 672 36.18 -16.64 13.75
N SER A 673 36.34 -17.87 14.16
CA SER A 673 35.62 -18.45 15.29
C SER A 673 36.53 -19.16 16.29
N ALA A 674 36.24 -18.99 17.57
CA ALA A 674 36.85 -19.74 18.67
C ALA A 674 35.85 -20.74 19.20
N VAL A 675 36.28 -22.01 19.39
CA VAL A 675 35.42 -23.03 19.94
C VAL A 675 35.63 -23.09 21.47
N ALA A 676 34.53 -22.85 22.20
CA ALA A 676 34.52 -22.97 23.67
C ALA A 676 33.22 -23.66 24.11
N GLY A 677 33.31 -24.67 24.97
CA GLY A 677 32.17 -25.40 25.51
C GLY A 677 31.28 -26.10 24.45
N GLY A 678 31.82 -26.43 23.27
CA GLY A 678 31.05 -27.03 22.17
C GLY A 678 30.35 -26.05 21.28
N GLN A 679 30.54 -24.74 21.47
CA GLN A 679 29.97 -23.67 20.70
C GLN A 679 31.06 -22.97 19.88
N LYS A 680 30.73 -22.53 18.65
CA LYS A 680 31.55 -21.66 17.82
C LYS A 680 31.17 -20.21 18.17
N ASN A 681 32.15 -19.44 18.61
CA ASN A 681 32.02 -18.02 18.96
C ASN A 681 32.68 -17.18 17.86
N TRP A 682 31.88 -16.56 16.99
CA TRP A 682 32.34 -15.80 15.85
C TRP A 682 32.63 -14.35 16.22
N TYR A 683 33.74 -13.83 15.72
CA TYR A 683 34.18 -12.44 15.87
C TYR A 683 34.77 -11.89 14.57
N VAL A 684 34.89 -10.60 14.45
CA VAL A 684 35.59 -9.95 13.33
C VAL A 684 37.08 -9.97 13.67
N ARG A 685 37.88 -10.68 12.85
CA ARG A 685 39.33 -10.75 13.00
C ARG A 685 40.05 -9.60 12.32
N ASP A 686 39.58 -9.19 11.14
CA ASP A 686 40.19 -8.18 10.28
C ASP A 686 39.15 -7.57 9.33
N LEU A 687 39.53 -6.51 8.63
CA LEU A 687 38.76 -5.90 7.58
C LEU A 687 39.59 -5.88 6.28
N ASP A 688 39.15 -6.63 5.27
CA ASP A 688 39.61 -6.44 3.91
C ASP A 688 38.96 -5.17 3.33
N SER A 689 39.77 -4.30 2.71
CA SER A 689 39.29 -3.03 2.14
C SER A 689 39.60 -2.93 0.65
N ARG A 690 38.67 -2.39 -0.09
CA ARG A 690 38.83 -2.07 -1.52
C ARG A 690 38.36 -0.66 -1.80
N VAL A 691 39.18 0.13 -2.58
CA VAL A 691 38.78 1.46 -3.00
C VAL A 691 37.57 1.36 -3.94
N VAL A 692 36.54 2.15 -3.67
CA VAL A 692 35.36 2.19 -4.53
C VAL A 692 35.65 2.90 -5.84
N GLY A 693 35.05 2.42 -6.93
CA GLY A 693 35.29 2.98 -8.27
C GLY A 693 34.94 4.46 -8.38
N ASP A 694 33.92 4.92 -7.65
CA ASP A 694 33.53 6.33 -7.61
C ASP A 694 34.59 7.21 -6.96
N ALA A 695 35.28 6.76 -5.90
CA ALA A 695 36.39 7.48 -5.30
C ALA A 695 37.61 7.55 -6.26
N LEU A 696 37.89 6.46 -6.99
CA LEU A 696 38.93 6.48 -8.02
C LEU A 696 38.62 7.47 -9.15
N ALA A 697 37.37 7.56 -9.55
CA ALA A 697 36.91 8.53 -10.55
C ALA A 697 37.07 9.97 -10.07
N VAL A 698 36.78 10.25 -8.80
CA VAL A 698 37.01 11.56 -8.17
C VAL A 698 38.51 11.90 -8.15
N ALA A 699 39.36 10.95 -7.78
CA ALA A 699 40.82 11.14 -7.80
C ALA A 699 41.36 11.45 -9.20
N GLY A 700 40.72 10.92 -10.27
CA GLY A 700 41.07 11.14 -11.66
C GLY A 700 40.59 12.48 -12.25
N ALA A 701 39.85 13.33 -11.50
CA ALA A 701 39.31 14.60 -11.99
C ALA A 701 40.37 15.63 -12.41
N ASN A 702 41.62 15.47 -11.98
CA ASN A 702 42.73 16.35 -12.36
C ASN A 702 43.18 16.23 -13.82
N ALA A 703 43.08 15.06 -14.43
CA ALA A 703 43.51 14.85 -15.81
C ALA A 703 42.76 15.77 -16.82
N PRO A 704 41.41 15.78 -16.85
CA PRO A 704 40.67 16.69 -17.73
C PRO A 704 41.02 18.17 -17.52
N LEU A 705 41.21 18.59 -16.27
CA LEU A 705 41.58 19.95 -15.91
C LEU A 705 42.94 20.32 -16.47
N TYR A 706 43.97 19.48 -16.26
CA TYR A 706 45.30 19.64 -16.75
C TYR A 706 45.32 19.78 -18.27
N TYR A 707 44.75 18.82 -18.98
CA TYR A 707 44.73 18.82 -20.44
C TYR A 707 43.92 19.96 -21.04
N ALA A 708 42.86 20.42 -20.40
CA ALA A 708 42.09 21.58 -20.83
C ALA A 708 42.92 22.87 -20.79
N TRP A 709 43.74 23.06 -19.73
CA TRP A 709 44.65 24.22 -19.64
C TRP A 709 45.79 24.14 -20.64
N VAL A 710 46.48 23.02 -20.72
CA VAL A 710 47.65 22.81 -21.63
C VAL A 710 47.23 22.93 -23.09
N ASN A 711 46.08 22.31 -23.47
CA ASN A 711 45.55 22.39 -24.82
C ASN A 711 45.11 23.81 -25.22
N GLY A 712 44.72 24.66 -24.24
CA GLY A 712 44.42 26.08 -24.48
C GLY A 712 45.63 26.97 -24.82
N ASN A 713 46.88 26.47 -24.68
CA ASN A 713 48.11 27.19 -25.04
C ASN A 713 48.43 26.96 -26.49
N GLY A 714 47.79 27.68 -27.39
CA GLY A 714 48.01 27.59 -28.85
C GLY A 714 49.36 28.18 -29.29
N ASN A 715 49.70 27.91 -30.54
CA ASN A 715 50.85 28.53 -31.19
C ASN A 715 50.45 29.85 -31.87
N LEU A 716 51.50 30.55 -32.37
CA LEU A 716 51.36 31.87 -33.03
C LEU A 716 50.36 31.81 -34.21
N HIS A 717 50.48 30.80 -35.09
CA HIS A 717 49.60 30.65 -36.23
C HIS A 717 48.16 30.45 -35.88
N SER A 718 47.90 29.68 -34.88
CA SER A 718 46.52 29.43 -34.43
C SER A 718 45.86 30.66 -33.78
N ARG A 719 46.69 31.59 -33.26
CA ARG A 719 46.21 32.79 -32.58
C ARG A 719 46.04 33.99 -33.51
N LEU A 720 46.98 34.21 -34.40
CA LEU A 720 47.08 35.45 -35.19
C LEU A 720 47.01 35.25 -36.72
N GLY A 721 46.88 34.02 -37.21
CA GLY A 721 46.94 33.75 -38.67
C GLY A 721 48.28 34.09 -39.29
N ALA A 722 48.27 34.80 -40.43
CA ALA A 722 49.52 35.26 -41.04
C ALA A 722 50.04 36.61 -40.48
N LEU A 723 51.24 36.65 -40.05
CA LEU A 723 51.91 37.80 -39.43
C LEU A 723 52.31 38.95 -40.37
N HIS A 724 51.93 38.96 -41.63
CA HIS A 724 52.48 39.81 -42.65
C HIS A 724 51.73 41.13 -42.86
N GLN A 725 50.97 41.61 -41.86
CA GLN A 725 50.33 42.91 -42.03
C GLN A 725 51.10 44.08 -41.37
N ASN A 726 51.34 45.12 -42.08
CA ASN A 726 51.97 46.37 -41.62
C ASN A 726 51.03 47.25 -40.81
N ALA A 727 49.94 46.74 -40.34
CA ALA A 727 48.92 47.48 -39.59
C ALA A 727 49.45 47.87 -38.20
N GLU A 728 49.22 49.14 -37.81
CA GLU A 728 49.67 49.68 -36.51
C GLU A 728 48.86 49.15 -35.32
N GLN A 729 47.63 48.80 -35.51
CA GLN A 729 46.75 48.23 -34.47
C GLN A 729 45.67 47.30 -35.07
N GLY A 730 45.11 46.39 -34.27
CA GLY A 730 44.06 45.50 -34.71
C GLY A 730 43.30 44.83 -33.62
N ALA A 731 42.03 44.60 -33.89
CA ALA A 731 41.18 43.73 -33.06
C ALA A 731 40.99 42.39 -33.76
N TRP A 732 40.95 41.33 -32.98
CA TRP A 732 40.74 40.02 -33.52
C TRP A 732 39.82 39.18 -32.61
N ALA A 733 39.15 38.21 -33.19
CA ALA A 733 38.42 37.20 -32.45
C ALA A 733 38.54 35.85 -33.10
N ARG A 734 38.53 34.80 -32.28
CA ARG A 734 38.50 33.43 -32.77
C ARG A 734 37.62 32.52 -31.95
N ILE A 735 37.14 31.49 -32.59
CA ILE A 735 36.45 30.36 -31.96
C ILE A 735 37.26 29.12 -32.29
N PHE A 736 37.61 28.34 -31.28
CA PHE A 736 38.23 27.06 -31.52
C PHE A 736 37.63 26.00 -30.59
N GLY A 737 37.70 24.76 -30.99
CA GLY A 737 37.16 23.65 -30.22
C GLY A 737 37.63 22.32 -30.79
N GLY A 738 37.31 21.26 -30.06
CA GLY A 738 37.79 19.94 -30.42
C GLY A 738 37.29 18.86 -29.51
N LYS A 739 37.92 17.70 -29.64
CA LYS A 739 37.70 16.55 -28.77
C LYS A 739 39.06 15.97 -28.35
N LEU A 740 39.26 15.86 -27.07
CA LEU A 740 40.34 15.12 -26.43
C LEU A 740 39.80 13.75 -25.99
N ASP A 741 40.58 12.70 -26.20
CA ASP A 741 40.27 11.34 -25.73
C ASP A 741 41.55 10.67 -25.23
N GLY A 742 41.50 10.00 -24.12
CA GLY A 742 42.59 9.22 -23.53
C GLY A 742 42.60 9.33 -22.00
N ASN A 743 43.52 8.63 -21.37
CA ASN A 743 43.72 8.65 -19.91
C ASN A 743 42.43 8.50 -19.10
N GLY A 744 41.49 7.66 -19.59
CA GLY A 744 40.23 7.37 -18.94
C GLY A 744 39.12 8.42 -19.10
N PHE A 745 39.37 9.49 -19.90
CA PHE A 745 38.31 10.51 -20.14
C PHE A 745 38.20 10.91 -21.62
N SER A 746 37.11 11.58 -21.94
CA SER A 746 36.85 12.30 -23.19
C SER A 746 36.35 13.70 -22.87
N ASP A 747 36.94 14.73 -23.48
CA ASP A 747 36.48 16.11 -23.31
C ASP A 747 36.14 16.72 -24.66
N LYS A 748 34.90 17.23 -24.79
CA LYS A 748 34.46 18.05 -25.94
C LYS A 748 34.41 19.49 -25.50
N TYR A 749 35.37 20.30 -26.05
CA TYR A 749 35.50 21.68 -25.62
C TYR A 749 35.29 22.66 -26.76
N HIS A 750 34.93 23.89 -26.41
CA HIS A 750 34.90 25.05 -27.27
C HIS A 750 35.36 26.29 -26.51
N THR A 751 36.10 27.16 -27.22
CA THR A 751 36.68 28.37 -26.67
C THR A 751 36.34 29.58 -27.53
N TYR A 752 35.95 30.63 -26.90
CA TYR A 752 35.81 31.96 -27.52
C TYR A 752 36.96 32.83 -27.04
N GLN A 753 37.69 33.47 -27.96
CA GLN A 753 38.78 34.34 -27.60
C GLN A 753 38.68 35.65 -28.38
N VAL A 754 38.87 36.76 -27.71
CA VAL A 754 38.91 38.10 -28.31
C VAL A 754 40.19 38.81 -27.87
N GLY A 755 40.79 39.57 -28.77
CA GLY A 755 42.00 40.28 -28.43
C GLY A 755 42.17 41.59 -29.20
N TYR A 756 43.09 42.43 -28.71
CA TYR A 756 43.48 43.69 -29.31
C TYR A 756 44.98 43.89 -29.15
N ASP A 757 45.60 44.35 -30.23
CA ASP A 757 47.04 44.66 -30.22
C ASP A 757 47.39 45.98 -30.91
N ILE A 758 48.55 46.52 -30.52
CA ILE A 758 49.10 47.73 -31.07
C ILE A 758 50.55 47.49 -31.44
N LYS A 759 51.08 48.24 -32.41
CA LYS A 759 52.49 48.24 -32.78
C LYS A 759 53.26 49.10 -31.82
N ALA A 760 54.31 48.58 -31.22
CA ALA A 760 55.23 49.25 -30.32
C ALA A 760 56.66 49.02 -30.85
N GLY A 761 57.13 49.86 -31.77
CA GLY A 761 58.43 49.68 -32.50
C GLY A 761 58.34 48.47 -33.42
N ASN A 762 59.24 47.47 -33.22
CA ASN A 762 59.27 46.21 -33.96
C ASN A 762 58.37 45.12 -33.31
N TRP A 763 57.81 45.42 -32.19
CA TRP A 763 56.94 44.56 -31.46
C TRP A 763 55.44 44.87 -31.76
N LYS A 764 54.65 43.87 -31.81
CA LYS A 764 53.20 43.95 -31.73
C LYS A 764 52.80 43.43 -30.33
N VAL A 765 52.27 44.32 -29.47
CA VAL A 765 51.90 43.97 -28.09
C VAL A 765 50.43 44.03 -27.95
N GLY A 766 49.81 43.08 -27.21
CA GLY A 766 48.36 43.01 -27.04
C GLY A 766 47.91 42.25 -25.83
N ALA A 767 46.60 42.28 -25.66
CA ALA A 767 45.91 41.51 -24.64
C ALA A 767 44.74 40.74 -25.25
N ALA A 768 44.44 39.59 -24.69
CA ALA A 768 43.30 38.77 -25.10
C ALA A 768 42.62 38.18 -23.90
N TYR A 769 41.28 38.04 -24.01
CA TYR A 769 40.47 37.32 -23.07
C TYR A 769 39.90 36.09 -23.74
N GLU A 770 39.87 34.99 -23.03
CA GLU A 770 39.27 33.73 -23.50
C GLU A 770 38.30 33.15 -22.48
N TYR A 771 37.27 32.47 -23.00
CA TYR A 771 36.37 31.66 -22.25
C TYR A 771 36.23 30.29 -22.92
N THR A 772 36.55 29.24 -22.17
CA THR A 772 36.46 27.84 -22.58
C THR A 772 35.41 27.12 -21.80
N GLN A 773 34.62 26.29 -22.46
CA GLN A 773 33.73 25.31 -21.85
C GLN A 773 34.01 23.93 -22.44
N GLY A 774 34.27 22.96 -21.59
CA GLY A 774 34.47 21.55 -21.89
C GLY A 774 33.41 20.67 -21.24
N ASN A 775 32.98 19.62 -21.93
CA ASN A 775 32.10 18.58 -21.39
C ASN A 775 32.93 17.29 -21.29
N VAL A 776 33.24 16.94 -20.06
CA VAL A 776 34.05 15.79 -19.69
C VAL A 776 33.20 14.57 -19.48
N LYS A 777 33.62 13.42 -20.01
CA LYS A 777 33.04 12.10 -19.76
C LYS A 777 34.18 11.14 -19.43
N GLY A 778 34.12 10.56 -18.25
CA GLY A 778 35.01 9.51 -17.79
C GLY A 778 34.35 8.13 -17.80
N SER A 779 35.12 7.11 -17.45
CA SER A 779 34.58 5.76 -17.19
C SER A 779 33.83 5.76 -15.84
N GLY A 780 32.51 5.97 -15.88
CA GLY A 780 31.71 6.06 -14.67
C GLY A 780 31.66 7.45 -14.05
N SER A 781 32.05 8.49 -14.80
CA SER A 781 31.97 9.89 -14.37
C SER A 781 31.60 10.84 -15.52
N SER A 782 31.11 12.02 -15.17
CA SER A 782 30.90 13.14 -16.09
C SER A 782 31.15 14.46 -15.37
N GLY A 783 31.44 15.52 -16.13
CA GLY A 783 31.64 16.85 -15.56
C GLY A 783 31.76 17.93 -16.62
N GLU A 784 31.89 19.15 -16.18
CA GLU A 784 32.20 20.31 -17.03
C GLU A 784 33.44 21.02 -16.56
N ASN A 785 34.25 21.53 -17.52
CA ASN A 785 35.33 22.47 -17.26
C ASN A 785 34.98 23.83 -17.85
N LYS A 786 35.16 24.90 -17.07
CA LYS A 786 34.98 26.29 -17.49
C LYS A 786 36.24 27.06 -17.17
N ILE A 787 36.88 27.67 -18.18
CA ILE A 787 38.12 28.43 -18.02
C ILE A 787 37.89 29.86 -18.50
N GLY A 788 38.11 30.82 -17.64
CA GLY A 788 38.21 32.24 -18.01
C GLY A 788 39.65 32.70 -17.87
N ALA A 789 40.31 33.15 -18.94
CA ALA A 789 41.71 33.58 -18.86
C ALA A 789 41.98 34.87 -19.59
N LEU A 790 42.93 35.62 -19.08
CA LEU A 790 43.53 36.83 -19.66
C LEU A 790 44.94 36.49 -20.14
N SER A 791 45.23 36.88 -21.35
CA SER A 791 46.62 36.77 -21.92
C SER A 791 47.18 38.13 -22.27
N LEU A 792 48.43 38.35 -21.95
CA LEU A 792 49.25 39.45 -22.46
C LEU A 792 50.26 38.86 -23.43
N TYR A 793 50.41 39.44 -24.58
CA TYR A 793 51.34 38.90 -25.56
C TYR A 793 52.15 39.96 -26.27
N GLY A 794 53.35 39.57 -26.73
CA GLY A 794 54.23 40.38 -27.60
C GLY A 794 54.83 39.54 -28.72
N THR A 795 54.60 39.99 -29.94
CA THR A 795 55.11 39.34 -31.13
C THR A 795 56.16 40.28 -31.80
N LEU A 796 57.43 39.85 -31.91
CA LEU A 796 58.51 40.55 -32.58
C LEU A 796 58.70 39.91 -33.97
N GLN A 797 58.50 40.66 -35.04
CA GLN A 797 58.73 40.23 -36.40
C GLN A 797 59.96 40.86 -36.96
N GLN A 798 60.89 40.08 -37.52
CA GLN A 798 62.13 40.54 -38.13
C GLN A 798 62.03 40.54 -39.66
N ASN A 799 62.80 41.35 -40.32
CA ASN A 799 62.78 41.54 -41.78
C ASN A 799 63.24 40.27 -42.53
N ASP A 800 64.01 39.37 -41.90
CA ASP A 800 64.51 38.12 -42.46
C ASP A 800 63.53 36.98 -42.37
N GLY A 801 62.23 37.24 -42.00
CA GLY A 801 61.18 36.23 -41.86
C GLY A 801 61.16 35.53 -40.50
N ALA A 802 62.01 35.88 -39.60
CA ALA A 802 61.97 35.33 -38.23
C ALA A 802 60.94 36.06 -37.39
N ALA A 803 60.30 35.35 -36.46
CA ALA A 803 59.43 35.93 -35.49
C ALA A 803 59.59 35.26 -34.11
N TRP A 804 59.53 36.09 -33.07
CA TRP A 804 59.40 35.64 -31.70
C TRP A 804 58.02 36.01 -31.17
N ASP A 805 57.38 35.07 -30.46
CA ASP A 805 56.12 35.29 -29.77
C ASP A 805 56.25 34.92 -28.30
N ILE A 806 55.86 35.82 -27.45
CA ILE A 806 55.82 35.61 -25.98
C ILE A 806 54.43 35.83 -25.51
N VAL A 807 53.82 34.85 -24.76
CA VAL A 807 52.50 34.91 -24.24
C VAL A 807 52.52 34.58 -22.76
N LEU A 808 52.07 35.52 -21.92
CA LEU A 808 51.77 35.28 -20.52
C LEU A 808 50.25 35.15 -20.39
N LYS A 809 49.78 34.01 -19.88
CA LYS A 809 48.36 33.71 -19.70
C LYS A 809 48.09 33.41 -18.20
N HIS A 810 47.04 34.01 -17.66
CA HIS A 810 46.58 33.74 -16.32
C HIS A 810 45.08 33.59 -16.35
N GLY A 811 44.55 32.59 -15.64
CA GLY A 811 43.12 32.34 -15.63
C GLY A 811 42.65 31.47 -14.47
N ARG A 812 41.34 31.44 -14.33
CA ARG A 812 40.64 30.63 -13.34
C ARG A 812 39.90 29.50 -14.03
N ILE A 813 40.02 28.34 -13.46
CA ILE A 813 39.40 27.09 -13.91
C ILE A 813 38.35 26.68 -12.90
N TYR A 814 37.13 26.46 -13.35
CA TYR A 814 36.04 25.83 -12.59
C TYR A 814 35.80 24.47 -13.19
N GLY A 815 35.64 23.46 -12.37
CA GLY A 815 35.25 22.12 -12.78
C GLY A 815 34.28 21.49 -11.81
N ASP A 816 33.49 20.58 -12.33
CA ASP A 816 32.66 19.68 -11.53
C ASP A 816 32.92 18.23 -11.93
N ILE A 817 32.64 17.32 -11.02
CA ILE A 817 32.66 15.89 -11.28
C ILE A 817 31.43 15.23 -10.65
N ASN A 818 30.76 14.37 -11.40
CA ASN A 818 29.66 13.54 -10.99
C ASN A 818 30.02 12.10 -11.35
N THR A 819 30.01 11.19 -10.38
CA THR A 819 30.28 9.77 -10.55
C THR A 819 28.99 8.95 -10.48
N PHE A 820 28.97 7.76 -11.12
CA PHE A 820 27.79 6.89 -11.20
C PHE A 820 28.16 5.41 -11.37
N ILE A 821 29.23 4.94 -10.75
CA ILE A 821 29.69 3.54 -10.87
C ILE A 821 28.86 2.63 -9.95
N GLN A 822 28.92 2.89 -8.64
CA GLN A 822 28.22 2.07 -7.65
C GLN A 822 27.69 2.92 -6.49
N TYR A 823 28.46 3.91 -6.05
CA TYR A 823 28.14 4.79 -4.94
C TYR A 823 28.24 6.26 -5.40
N PRO A 824 27.31 6.77 -6.16
CA PRO A 824 27.40 8.08 -6.81
C PRO A 824 27.84 9.19 -5.88
N ASP A 825 28.79 9.99 -6.35
CA ASP A 825 29.36 11.12 -5.62
C ASP A 825 29.47 12.33 -6.55
N SER A 826 29.61 13.53 -6.01
CA SER A 826 29.78 14.76 -6.77
C SER A 826 30.62 15.75 -6.02
N GLY A 827 31.38 16.58 -6.78
CA GLY A 827 32.18 17.63 -6.20
C GLY A 827 32.43 18.74 -7.21
N ASP A 828 32.54 19.98 -6.70
CA ASP A 828 32.89 21.16 -7.46
C ASP A 828 34.26 21.67 -6.99
N TYR A 829 35.09 22.09 -7.92
CA TYR A 829 36.43 22.61 -7.61
C TYR A 829 36.78 23.82 -8.44
N GLU A 830 37.64 24.69 -7.89
CA GLU A 830 38.22 25.81 -8.61
C GLU A 830 39.71 25.90 -8.35
N THR A 831 40.44 26.39 -9.33
CA THR A 831 41.87 26.69 -9.24
C THR A 831 42.28 27.79 -10.18
N ASP A 832 43.39 28.44 -9.89
CA ASP A 832 44.04 29.39 -10.79
C ASP A 832 45.20 28.71 -11.54
N ALA A 833 45.42 29.10 -12.77
CA ALA A 833 46.52 28.63 -13.56
C ALA A 833 47.23 29.77 -14.28
N THR A 834 48.56 29.65 -14.45
CA THR A 834 49.39 30.62 -15.16
C THR A 834 50.29 29.90 -16.15
N SER A 835 50.48 30.46 -17.34
CA SER A 835 51.45 29.92 -18.29
C SER A 835 52.22 31.00 -18.99
N LEU A 836 53.48 30.70 -19.27
CA LEU A 836 54.37 31.55 -20.09
C LEU A 836 54.86 30.72 -21.28
N SER A 837 54.54 31.20 -22.50
CA SER A 837 54.96 30.56 -23.75
C SER A 837 55.97 31.46 -24.49
N VAL A 838 56.97 30.86 -24.99
CA VAL A 838 57.98 31.52 -25.92
C VAL A 838 58.07 30.67 -27.15
N GLU A 839 57.78 31.26 -28.30
CA GLU A 839 57.91 30.65 -29.64
C GLU A 839 58.87 31.41 -30.51
N TYR A 840 59.63 30.65 -31.20
CA TYR A 840 60.46 31.14 -32.36
C TYR A 840 60.02 30.42 -33.59
N ASN A 841 59.81 31.18 -34.68
CA ASN A 841 59.55 30.62 -36.02
C ASN A 841 60.32 31.46 -37.07
N LYS A 842 60.58 30.80 -38.18
CA LYS A 842 61.33 31.50 -39.32
C LYS A 842 60.70 31.06 -40.63
N ARG A 843 60.03 32.00 -41.31
CA ARG A 843 59.49 31.75 -42.65
C ARG A 843 60.60 31.90 -43.71
N ILE A 844 60.89 30.85 -44.43
CA ILE A 844 61.83 30.76 -45.49
C ILE A 844 61.12 30.67 -46.84
N ALA A 845 60.93 31.78 -47.51
CA ALA A 845 60.23 31.86 -48.80
C ALA A 845 61.03 31.37 -49.95
N GLN A 846 60.40 30.69 -50.86
CA GLN A 846 60.98 30.20 -52.14
C GLN A 846 60.40 30.99 -53.34
N LYS A 847 61.15 31.05 -54.43
CA LYS A 847 60.84 31.83 -55.69
C LYS A 847 59.51 31.42 -56.29
N ASN A 848 59.00 30.22 -56.06
CA ASN A 848 57.74 29.69 -56.61
C ASN A 848 56.53 29.95 -55.70
N GLY A 849 56.69 30.81 -54.66
CA GLY A 849 55.62 31.07 -53.64
C GLY A 849 55.50 30.02 -52.60
N MET A 850 56.22 28.94 -52.60
CA MET A 850 56.32 27.99 -51.50
C MET A 850 57.11 28.61 -50.35
N PHE A 851 56.77 28.17 -49.10
CA PHE A 851 57.54 28.52 -47.93
C PHE A 851 57.73 27.32 -47.02
N PHE A 852 58.79 27.33 -46.23
CA PHE A 852 59.10 26.45 -45.15
C PHE A 852 59.18 27.29 -43.89
N GLU A 853 58.60 26.81 -42.78
CA GLU A 853 58.60 27.57 -41.54
C GLU A 853 58.89 26.64 -40.38
N PRO A 854 60.18 26.41 -40.03
CA PRO A 854 60.54 25.72 -38.79
C PRO A 854 60.08 26.54 -37.58
N GLN A 855 59.65 25.79 -36.56
CA GLN A 855 59.02 26.34 -35.32
C GLN A 855 59.61 25.61 -34.10
N ALA A 856 59.92 26.37 -33.09
CA ALA A 856 60.29 25.88 -31.76
C ALA A 856 59.54 26.66 -30.67
N GLN A 857 58.88 26.02 -29.75
CA GLN A 857 58.13 26.65 -28.70
C GLN A 857 58.40 25.91 -27.39
N PHE A 858 58.46 26.66 -26.29
CA PHE A 858 58.49 26.18 -24.95
C PHE A 858 57.33 26.90 -24.16
N THR A 859 56.48 26.12 -23.50
CA THR A 859 55.42 26.64 -22.69
C THR A 859 55.57 26.08 -21.27
N TYR A 860 55.93 26.93 -20.34
CA TYR A 860 55.85 26.61 -18.91
C TYR A 860 54.47 26.99 -18.37
N GLY A 861 53.85 26.08 -17.67
CA GLY A 861 52.56 26.28 -16.99
C GLY A 861 52.63 25.87 -15.52
N HIS A 862 51.89 26.55 -14.69
CA HIS A 862 51.65 26.16 -13.31
C HIS A 862 50.14 26.23 -13.02
N ILE A 863 49.59 25.13 -12.58
CA ILE A 863 48.20 25.02 -12.11
C ILE A 863 48.28 24.91 -10.59
N ASN A 864 47.64 25.81 -9.88
CA ASN A 864 47.67 25.80 -8.41
C ASN A 864 46.99 24.58 -7.86
N GLY A 865 47.41 24.11 -6.69
CA GLY A 865 46.65 23.10 -5.93
C GLY A 865 45.31 23.64 -5.48
N ASN A 866 44.38 22.72 -5.30
CA ASN A 866 43.03 23.03 -4.79
C ASN A 866 42.56 22.03 -3.74
N SER A 867 41.54 22.43 -2.98
CA SER A 867 40.87 21.52 -2.03
C SER A 867 39.37 21.73 -2.08
N TYR A 868 38.62 20.63 -2.07
CA TYR A 868 37.17 20.64 -2.09
C TYR A 868 36.56 19.45 -1.33
N GLY A 869 35.29 19.50 -1.03
CA GLY A 869 34.54 18.42 -0.42
C GLY A 869 33.57 17.82 -1.43
N THR A 870 33.37 16.51 -1.37
CA THR A 870 32.34 15.84 -2.20
C THR A 870 31.03 15.70 -1.45
N SER A 871 29.96 15.33 -2.16
CA SER A 871 28.64 15.06 -1.57
C SER A 871 28.66 13.89 -0.57
N LYS A 872 29.60 12.98 -0.68
CA LYS A 872 29.86 11.88 0.28
C LYS A 872 30.78 12.28 1.44
N ASN A 873 31.05 13.58 1.60
CA ASN A 873 31.96 14.09 2.63
C ASN A 873 33.39 13.55 2.50
N ILE A 874 33.87 13.35 1.29
CA ILE A 874 35.29 13.09 1.03
C ILE A 874 35.98 14.44 0.83
N ALA A 875 36.94 14.76 1.67
CA ALA A 875 37.82 15.89 1.48
C ALA A 875 38.91 15.52 0.45
N VAL A 876 38.96 16.24 -0.65
CA VAL A 876 39.94 16.06 -1.72
C VAL A 876 40.95 17.22 -1.69
N ALA A 877 42.22 16.93 -1.75
CA ALA A 877 43.29 17.95 -1.88
C ALA A 877 44.19 17.54 -3.02
N ASN A 878 44.26 18.39 -4.04
CA ASN A 878 45.07 18.24 -5.21
C ASN A 878 46.32 19.11 -5.06
N GLU A 879 47.48 18.55 -5.28
CA GLU A 879 48.72 19.33 -5.36
C GLU A 879 48.79 20.18 -6.64
N GLY A 880 49.62 21.22 -6.63
CA GLY A 880 49.86 22.01 -7.83
C GLY A 880 50.62 21.19 -8.87
N ILE A 881 50.35 21.45 -10.15
CA ILE A 881 50.96 20.74 -11.28
C ILE A 881 51.81 21.74 -12.07
N ASP A 882 53.10 21.42 -12.22
CA ASP A 882 54.00 22.10 -13.16
C ASP A 882 53.99 21.38 -14.52
N SER A 883 53.97 22.19 -15.59
CA SER A 883 54.00 21.71 -16.97
C SER A 883 55.07 22.42 -17.74
N LEU A 884 55.86 21.71 -18.51
CA LEU A 884 56.83 22.28 -19.46
C LEU A 884 56.73 21.57 -20.80
N VAL A 885 55.90 22.09 -21.71
CA VAL A 885 55.71 21.54 -23.04
C VAL A 885 56.72 22.14 -24.01
N GLY A 886 57.57 21.31 -24.58
CA GLY A 886 58.39 21.65 -25.70
C GLY A 886 57.75 21.24 -27.02
N ARG A 887 57.78 22.13 -28.05
CA ARG A 887 57.24 21.86 -29.40
C ARG A 887 58.37 22.10 -30.41
N LEU A 888 58.60 21.16 -31.30
CA LEU A 888 59.40 21.32 -32.50
C LEU A 888 58.52 21.00 -33.70
N GLY A 889 58.38 21.95 -34.62
CA GLY A 889 57.49 21.82 -35.76
C GLY A 889 58.03 22.37 -37.04
N ILE A 890 57.38 22.00 -38.11
CA ILE A 890 57.58 22.59 -39.44
C ILE A 890 56.23 22.82 -40.13
N ALA A 891 56.05 24.03 -40.67
CA ALA A 891 54.99 24.30 -41.60
C ALA A 891 55.52 24.40 -43.03
N VAL A 892 54.79 23.80 -43.94
CA VAL A 892 55.09 23.86 -45.40
C VAL A 892 53.84 24.40 -46.08
N GLY A 893 53.99 25.48 -46.83
CA GLY A 893 52.79 26.12 -47.40
C GLY A 893 53.12 26.82 -48.72
N LYS A 894 52.08 27.43 -49.28
CA LYS A 894 52.10 28.21 -50.47
C LYS A 894 51.46 29.58 -50.23
N GLN A 895 52.21 30.62 -50.49
CA GLN A 895 51.70 32.00 -50.53
C GLN A 895 50.85 32.19 -51.77
N LEU A 896 49.67 32.71 -51.60
CA LEU A 896 48.69 33.09 -52.61
C LEU A 896 48.64 34.61 -52.70
N GLU A 897 47.94 35.16 -53.69
CA GLU A 897 47.78 36.63 -53.85
C GLU A 897 47.10 37.31 -52.67
N GLN A 898 46.12 36.60 -52.08
CA GLN A 898 45.28 37.14 -50.97
C GLN A 898 45.39 36.31 -49.69
N GLY A 899 46.48 35.56 -49.47
CA GLY A 899 46.61 34.72 -48.28
C GLY A 899 47.56 33.58 -48.42
N CYS A 900 47.50 32.58 -47.60
CA CYS A 900 48.33 31.38 -47.73
C CYS A 900 47.57 30.13 -47.29
N ILE A 901 47.98 28.95 -47.74
CA ILE A 901 47.62 27.65 -47.28
C ILE A 901 48.86 26.89 -46.81
N TYR A 902 48.78 26.15 -45.70
CA TYR A 902 49.90 25.41 -45.18
C TYR A 902 49.44 24.08 -44.52
N THR A 903 50.39 23.16 -44.47
CA THR A 903 50.32 21.95 -43.62
C THR A 903 51.38 22.08 -42.55
N LYS A 904 51.08 21.72 -41.33
CA LYS A 904 51.99 21.72 -40.18
C LYS A 904 52.15 20.34 -39.60
N VAL A 905 53.38 20.01 -39.15
CA VAL A 905 53.70 18.79 -38.40
C VAL A 905 54.53 19.23 -37.22
N SER A 906 54.16 18.81 -36.01
CA SER A 906 54.91 19.13 -34.78
C SER A 906 55.02 17.89 -33.88
N VAL A 907 56.22 17.73 -33.29
CA VAL A 907 56.41 16.81 -32.17
C VAL A 907 56.36 17.64 -30.87
N LEU A 908 55.62 17.19 -29.91
CA LEU A 908 55.54 17.82 -28.62
C LEU A 908 55.93 16.83 -27.53
N HIS A 909 56.54 17.36 -26.46
CA HIS A 909 56.95 16.56 -25.30
C HIS A 909 56.67 17.38 -24.04
N GLU A 910 55.96 16.74 -23.08
CA GLU A 910 55.79 17.24 -21.72
C GLU A 910 56.95 16.74 -20.87
N PHE A 911 57.75 17.63 -20.30
CA PHE A 911 58.92 17.33 -19.48
C PHE A 911 58.65 17.21 -18.00
N TYR A 912 57.53 17.74 -17.56
CA TYR A 912 56.99 17.73 -16.16
C TYR A 912 55.65 17.01 -16.17
N GLY A 913 54.69 17.46 -15.42
CA GLY A 913 53.34 16.92 -15.38
C GLY A 913 53.05 16.03 -14.17
N ASP A 914 53.97 16.02 -13.20
CA ASP A 914 53.78 15.27 -11.96
C ASP A 914 52.79 15.97 -11.05
N GLY A 915 52.00 15.21 -10.34
CA GLY A 915 51.07 15.68 -9.34
C GLY A 915 50.52 14.58 -8.46
N SER A 916 49.80 14.98 -7.42
CA SER A 916 49.13 14.03 -6.58
C SER A 916 47.71 14.53 -6.18
N ALA A 917 46.83 13.59 -5.92
CA ALA A 917 45.55 13.83 -5.28
C ALA A 917 45.44 13.02 -3.99
N SER A 918 45.28 13.68 -2.88
CA SER A 918 44.99 13.05 -1.59
C SER A 918 43.53 13.20 -1.20
N MET A 919 42.92 12.13 -0.71
CA MET A 919 41.57 12.10 -0.27
C MET A 919 41.49 11.60 1.15
N ARG A 920 40.54 12.13 1.90
CA ARG A 920 40.22 11.67 3.25
C ARG A 920 38.72 11.70 3.45
N ASP A 921 38.13 10.59 3.90
CA ASP A 921 36.70 10.54 4.24
C ASP A 921 36.46 10.92 5.72
N ARG A 922 35.17 11.01 6.07
CA ARG A 922 34.71 11.34 7.44
C ARG A 922 35.13 10.29 8.49
N ASN A 923 35.44 9.08 8.08
CA ASN A 923 35.84 7.98 8.95
C ASN A 923 37.36 7.96 9.18
N GLY A 924 38.09 8.89 8.55
CA GLY A 924 39.55 9.01 8.64
C GLY A 924 40.32 8.14 7.65
N ALA A 925 39.63 7.36 6.82
CA ALA A 925 40.27 6.60 5.76
C ALA A 925 40.85 7.55 4.68
N ALA A 926 42.02 7.24 4.21
CA ALA A 926 42.77 8.09 3.27
C ALA A 926 43.22 7.30 2.04
N LEU A 927 43.25 8.00 0.90
CA LEU A 927 43.82 7.50 -0.35
C LEU A 927 44.68 8.60 -0.97
N SER A 928 45.86 8.24 -1.44
CA SER A 928 46.71 9.08 -2.28
C SER A 928 46.86 8.46 -3.65
N ASN A 929 46.72 9.27 -4.68
CA ASN A 929 46.89 8.85 -6.07
C ASN A 929 47.88 9.79 -6.75
N ASP A 930 49.03 9.30 -7.09
CA ASP A 930 50.07 10.03 -7.84
C ASP A 930 49.84 9.82 -9.33
N PHE A 931 50.06 10.85 -10.11
CA PHE A 931 49.93 10.83 -11.56
C PHE A 931 51.08 11.56 -12.24
N ASP A 932 51.42 11.10 -13.42
CA ASP A 932 52.46 11.65 -14.29
C ASP A 932 51.84 11.83 -15.69
N TYR A 933 51.85 13.08 -16.21
CA TYR A 933 51.38 13.42 -17.54
C TYR A 933 52.53 13.65 -18.51
N GLY A 934 53.76 13.27 -18.13
CA GLY A 934 54.95 13.28 -18.97
C GLY A 934 54.75 12.40 -20.21
N ASP A 935 54.76 13.01 -21.41
CA ASP A 935 54.41 12.26 -22.62
C ASP A 935 54.96 12.90 -23.89
N THR A 936 54.95 12.15 -24.99
CA THR A 936 55.37 12.59 -26.33
C THR A 936 54.29 12.31 -27.35
N TRP A 937 53.84 13.32 -28.09
CA TRP A 937 52.85 13.17 -29.15
C TRP A 937 53.21 13.93 -30.42
N LEU A 938 52.58 13.55 -31.53
CA LEU A 938 52.67 14.18 -32.84
C LEU A 938 51.39 14.96 -33.13
N GLU A 939 51.50 16.20 -33.58
CA GLU A 939 50.38 16.98 -34.11
C GLU A 939 50.50 17.22 -35.60
N VAL A 940 49.46 17.01 -36.36
CA VAL A 940 49.39 17.30 -37.81
C VAL A 940 48.19 18.20 -38.04
N GLY A 941 48.39 19.26 -38.83
CA GLY A 941 47.33 20.20 -39.15
C GLY A 941 47.37 20.77 -40.54
N ILE A 942 46.26 21.25 -41.02
CA ILE A 942 46.15 22.02 -42.30
C ILE A 942 45.41 23.31 -41.95
N GLY A 943 45.98 24.42 -42.44
CA GLY A 943 45.43 25.74 -42.19
C GLY A 943 45.67 26.72 -43.31
N GLY A 944 45.18 27.91 -43.12
CA GLY A 944 45.38 28.99 -44.05
C GLY A 944 44.75 30.29 -43.58
N ASN A 945 45.04 31.34 -44.36
CA ASN A 945 44.33 32.60 -44.16
C ASN A 945 43.99 33.22 -45.51
N ILE A 946 43.01 34.13 -45.48
CA ILE A 946 42.63 34.94 -46.62
C ILE A 946 42.38 36.39 -46.18
N THR A 947 43.01 37.34 -46.93
CA THR A 947 42.80 38.76 -46.69
C THR A 947 41.70 39.28 -47.62
N LEU A 948 40.64 39.82 -47.00
CA LEU A 948 39.46 40.35 -47.67
C LEU A 948 39.55 41.90 -47.65
N GLY A 949 39.89 42.47 -48.76
CA GLY A 949 40.12 43.90 -48.89
C GLY A 949 41.45 44.33 -48.25
N LYS A 950 41.51 45.56 -47.64
CA LYS A 950 42.77 46.09 -47.09
C LYS A 950 42.97 45.79 -45.62
N ASN A 951 41.91 45.51 -44.88
CA ASN A 951 41.91 45.58 -43.40
C ASN A 951 41.38 44.34 -42.72
N PHE A 952 40.69 43.43 -43.41
CA PHE A 952 40.06 42.24 -42.87
C PHE A 952 40.82 40.97 -43.31
N GLU A 953 41.12 40.14 -42.33
CA GLU A 953 41.71 38.82 -42.52
C GLU A 953 40.87 37.77 -41.86
N LEU A 954 40.59 36.66 -42.56
CA LEU A 954 39.99 35.43 -42.05
C LEU A 954 41.08 34.36 -42.06
N TYR A 955 41.17 33.61 -40.95
CA TYR A 955 42.12 32.51 -40.83
C TYR A 955 41.48 31.32 -40.13
N GLY A 956 42.07 30.13 -40.34
CA GLY A 956 41.61 28.93 -39.64
C GLY A 956 42.52 27.74 -39.93
N ASP A 957 42.42 26.76 -39.04
CA ASP A 957 43.11 25.49 -39.18
C ASP A 957 42.32 24.36 -38.57
N VAL A 958 42.57 23.15 -39.03
CA VAL A 958 42.14 21.91 -38.44
C VAL A 958 43.36 21.07 -38.09
N GLU A 959 43.32 20.39 -36.95
CA GLU A 959 44.46 19.61 -36.47
C GLU A 959 44.02 18.33 -35.76
N ARG A 960 44.94 17.36 -35.72
CA ARG A 960 44.78 16.11 -35.03
C ARG A 960 46.11 15.69 -34.36
N SER A 961 46.08 15.08 -33.19
CA SER A 961 47.23 14.49 -32.56
C SER A 961 47.28 12.96 -32.68
N PHE A 962 48.45 12.37 -32.58
CA PHE A 962 48.74 10.95 -32.67
C PHE A 962 49.83 10.59 -31.65
N GLY A 963 49.69 9.38 -31.03
CA GLY A 963 50.58 9.02 -29.93
C GLY A 963 50.15 9.75 -28.67
N GLY A 964 50.79 9.42 -27.59
CA GLY A 964 50.46 10.00 -26.28
C GLY A 964 49.26 9.35 -25.61
N ASP A 965 49.17 9.54 -24.29
CA ASP A 965 48.11 9.00 -23.44
C ASP A 965 46.76 9.73 -23.66
N VAL A 966 46.85 10.99 -24.10
CA VAL A 966 45.65 11.79 -24.50
C VAL A 966 45.85 12.32 -25.91
N THR A 967 44.90 12.03 -26.78
CA THR A 967 44.91 12.45 -28.17
C THR A 967 43.84 13.50 -28.45
N LYS A 968 44.20 14.53 -29.23
CA LYS A 968 43.28 15.45 -29.86
C LYS A 968 42.73 14.76 -31.11
N ASN A 969 41.54 14.16 -31.03
CA ASN A 969 40.93 13.44 -32.15
C ASN A 969 40.67 14.37 -33.32
N TRP A 970 40.24 15.56 -33.04
CA TRP A 970 40.15 16.69 -33.96
C TRP A 970 40.17 18.00 -33.19
N GLY A 971 40.73 19.00 -33.78
CA GLY A 971 40.64 20.39 -33.35
C GLY A 971 40.33 21.26 -34.56
N ALA A 972 39.53 22.27 -34.41
CA ALA A 972 39.24 23.26 -35.45
C ALA A 972 39.28 24.66 -34.86
N ASN A 973 39.85 25.58 -35.59
CA ASN A 973 40.01 26.98 -35.24
C ASN A 973 39.58 27.86 -36.41
N VAL A 974 38.77 28.86 -36.13
CA VAL A 974 38.43 29.92 -37.12
C VAL A 974 38.47 31.27 -36.42
N GLY A 975 39.20 32.17 -37.01
CA GLY A 975 39.33 33.52 -36.49
C GLY A 975 39.33 34.59 -37.57
N PHE A 976 39.07 35.80 -37.17
CA PHE A 976 39.16 36.98 -38.00
C PHE A 976 39.95 38.09 -37.31
N ARG A 977 40.57 38.90 -38.11
CA ARG A 977 41.27 40.09 -37.66
C ARG A 977 40.84 41.30 -38.47
N TYR A 978 40.65 42.41 -37.83
CA TYR A 978 40.42 43.71 -38.41
C TYR A 978 41.57 44.66 -38.03
N SER A 979 42.21 45.18 -39.00
CA SER A 979 43.37 46.08 -38.82
C SER A 979 42.93 47.52 -39.10
N PHE A 980 43.29 48.45 -38.21
CA PHE A 980 42.92 49.86 -38.37
C PHE A 980 44.04 50.66 -38.94
#